data_66f502aa124440002456d80449e64ebe
#
_entry.id   66f502aa124440002456d80449e64ebe
#
_cell.length_a   1.000
_cell.length_b   1.000
_cell.length_c   1.000
_cell.angle_alpha   90.00
_cell.angle_beta   90.00
_cell.angle_gamma   90.00
#
_symmetry.space_group_name_H-M   'P 1'
#
loop_
_entity.id
_entity.type
_entity.pdbx_description
1 polymer ?
#
loop_
_entity_poly.entity_id
_entity_poly.type
_entity_poly.pdbx_seq_one_letter_code
_entity_poly.pdbx_strand_id
1 'polypeptide(L)'
;MGDCMLRTTVAALAIGATVVGITGTAAHAESPDDHAYAQIAALQELKKSMTPDERKLDSRLAIELRKRDNGVATNALPALTTGVEVTKSGTVEVEVHAEKVGDDLLGRLRKAGAGIRFPSEQTGTVLIEAPLGTLPEIASWKDVTAVSLEHGAITGHQKDPNVHVKPESKETKTARIETALKAAPKLTTAAAGSVVSEGDRTHAADTARTRHKVTGVGVKVCALSDGVDSLADSQTSGDLPADVDVLPGQEGEGDEGTAMLEIIHDLVPNAELGFATAFTSEASFAENIRALRFTGGCDIIVDDVVYYHESPFQDGLPAQAVNAVTADGAYYFSSAGNEGNTLDGTSGNWEGDFVDSGLGLGKFAGDAHDFDPGEGVSILNPLSPNSDGRITTLWWADPLAGSANDYDLYLINSAGNVTSFSQDVQDGDDDPWEILQTGATTGQKVAVVKFAGADRYLQLTVFRGRMGFSTPGVLRGHSGAVNAFAVAATPAAVALPFDLETGDPANPVGPYPNVHTRQSLPERFTSDGPRRVFYAADGTPYTPGNLSSTGGVVRAKPQITAADGVATSVSGFNPFFGTSASAPHAAAIAALALSGNPGMTGEEIRAALTSTALDLAPAGYDQRTGNGVIRADLLLRNTGATPQPLVRAGEPTVTPTTGDGDAHLEPGEQATVTVPAVNEGDGTATGVSVVVSTSDPGVTVTPRSRSYGTIAAGASKTRDYTVTLAADYPLGRPVTLQTRVTFAGVLSPTNRTVHVPVGQPSTTVRDFAYGGAPVPIPDNDPTGASATVDVAGVGFASALTVSIDGTACSTATGATTVGLDHTFVGDLIGTLRAPDGRSVTLFSRTGGSGNNLCQAVFDDAAATPFASALSSNAPFTGSWKPAGPLSALRSTPVDGTWTLHVADRVGADTGSIRAFSLHIAGYEAA
;
A
#
# COMPACT_ATOMS: atom_id res chain seq x y z
N MET A 1 30.42 -66.77 24.22
CA MET A 1 29.44 -67.82 24.50
C MET A 1 28.17 -67.45 23.78
N GLY A 2 27.81 -68.07 22.72
CA GLY A 2 27.86 -69.28 21.94
C GLY A 2 26.75 -69.09 20.92
N ASP A 3 27.14 -69.11 19.74
CA ASP A 3 26.69 -69.96 18.62
C ASP A 3 25.24 -70.48 18.58
N CYS A 4 24.57 -70.24 17.47
CA CYS A 4 24.11 -71.30 16.59
C CYS A 4 23.62 -70.83 15.23
N MET A 5 24.24 -71.21 14.15
CA MET A 5 23.79 -71.19 12.75
C MET A 5 22.61 -72.17 12.52
N LEU A 6 21.75 -71.82 11.55
CA LEU A 6 21.08 -72.83 10.72
C LEU A 6 20.92 -72.36 9.27
N ARG A 7 21.62 -73.01 8.37
CA ARG A 7 21.47 -73.00 6.91
C ARG A 7 20.25 -73.84 6.50
N THR A 8 19.44 -73.39 5.56
CA THR A 8 18.57 -74.32 4.80
C THR A 8 18.67 -73.96 3.32
N THR A 9 19.12 -74.89 2.58
CA THR A 9 19.29 -75.07 1.16
C THR A 9 17.91 -75.40 0.54
N VAL A 10 17.51 -74.77 -0.54
CA VAL A 10 16.42 -75.28 -1.41
C VAL A 10 16.90 -75.36 -2.87
N ALA A 11 16.56 -76.47 -3.48
CA ALA A 11 17.02 -76.96 -4.77
C ALA A 11 16.30 -76.30 -5.90
N ALA A 12 17.00 -76.12 -7.03
CA ALA A 12 16.50 -75.78 -8.32
C ALA A 12 15.70 -76.90 -9.04
N LEU A 13 14.53 -76.55 -9.56
CA LEU A 13 13.86 -77.39 -10.55
C LEU A 13 13.79 -76.59 -11.89
N ALA A 14 14.50 -77.12 -12.87
CA ALA A 14 14.43 -76.61 -14.26
C ALA A 14 13.25 -77.26 -15.00
N ILE A 15 12.34 -76.42 -15.52
CA ILE A 15 11.38 -76.85 -16.55
C ILE A 15 11.65 -76.02 -17.80
N GLY A 16 12.08 -76.68 -18.84
CA GLY A 16 12.25 -76.12 -20.16
C GLY A 16 10.92 -75.82 -20.83
N ALA A 17 10.77 -74.63 -21.37
CA ALA A 17 9.68 -74.28 -22.29
C ALA A 17 10.30 -73.59 -23.51
N THR A 18 9.87 -74.05 -24.65
CA THR A 18 10.27 -73.69 -26.00
C THR A 18 9.88 -72.24 -26.28
N VAL A 19 10.84 -71.44 -26.70
CA VAL A 19 10.60 -70.06 -27.16
C VAL A 19 10.07 -70.08 -28.58
N VAL A 20 8.81 -69.65 -28.76
CA VAL A 20 8.31 -69.16 -30.06
C VAL A 20 8.54 -67.66 -30.07
N GLY A 21 9.44 -67.19 -30.91
CA GLY A 21 9.72 -65.77 -31.07
C GLY A 21 8.53 -65.07 -31.73
N ILE A 22 7.93 -64.11 -30.96
CA ILE A 22 7.12 -63.04 -31.51
C ILE A 22 7.92 -61.77 -31.26
N THR A 23 8.55 -61.23 -32.31
CA THR A 23 9.12 -59.89 -32.31
C THR A 23 7.97 -58.86 -32.31
N GLY A 24 7.39 -58.62 -31.15
CA GLY A 24 6.59 -57.44 -30.88
C GLY A 24 7.55 -56.41 -30.31
N THR A 25 7.73 -55.30 -31.01
CA THR A 25 8.31 -54.10 -30.43
C THR A 25 7.38 -53.70 -29.27
N ALA A 26 7.80 -54.00 -28.06
CA ALA A 26 7.17 -53.39 -26.88
C ALA A 26 7.43 -51.89 -27.01
N ALA A 27 6.39 -51.10 -27.27
CA ALA A 27 6.43 -49.69 -27.01
C ALA A 27 6.78 -49.54 -25.51
N HIS A 28 7.97 -49.05 -25.19
CA HIS A 28 8.26 -48.58 -23.86
C HIS A 28 7.21 -47.54 -23.56
N ALA A 29 6.37 -47.72 -22.55
CA ALA A 29 5.58 -46.66 -22.01
C ALA A 29 6.61 -45.56 -21.56
N GLU A 30 6.52 -44.38 -22.19
CA GLU A 30 7.32 -43.23 -21.79
C GLU A 30 7.13 -43.01 -20.30
N SER A 31 8.23 -42.69 -19.59
CA SER A 31 8.14 -42.31 -18.19
C SER A 31 7.41 -40.94 -18.11
N PRO A 32 6.76 -40.59 -16.99
CA PRO A 32 6.18 -39.25 -16.82
C PRO A 32 7.19 -38.12 -17.07
N ASP A 33 8.45 -38.33 -16.75
CA ASP A 33 9.51 -37.35 -16.98
C ASP A 33 9.86 -37.21 -18.48
N ASP A 34 9.91 -38.31 -19.25
CA ASP A 34 10.13 -38.26 -20.71
C ASP A 34 8.99 -37.54 -21.43
N HIS A 35 7.77 -37.63 -20.90
CA HIS A 35 6.61 -36.91 -21.41
C HIS A 35 6.73 -35.39 -21.15
N ALA A 36 7.15 -34.96 -19.94
CA ALA A 36 7.41 -33.57 -19.62
C ALA A 36 8.50 -32.97 -20.52
N TYR A 37 9.58 -33.70 -20.76
CA TYR A 37 10.67 -33.25 -21.66
C TYR A 37 10.19 -32.97 -23.09
N ALA A 38 9.33 -33.82 -23.62
CA ALA A 38 8.77 -33.60 -24.96
C ALA A 38 7.88 -32.34 -25.01
N GLN A 39 7.16 -32.05 -23.94
CA GLN A 39 6.31 -30.84 -23.85
C GLN A 39 7.15 -29.58 -23.66
N ILE A 40 8.21 -29.61 -22.86
CA ILE A 40 9.18 -28.51 -22.74
C ILE A 40 9.81 -28.21 -24.12
N ALA A 41 10.25 -29.24 -24.84
CA ALA A 41 10.80 -29.04 -26.18
C ALA A 41 9.80 -28.40 -27.15
N ALA A 42 8.51 -28.79 -27.07
CA ALA A 42 7.47 -28.19 -27.90
C ALA A 42 7.24 -26.68 -27.55
N LEU A 43 7.28 -26.32 -26.27
CA LEU A 43 7.19 -24.92 -25.81
C LEU A 43 8.39 -24.10 -26.29
N GLN A 44 9.59 -24.66 -26.19
CA GLN A 44 10.81 -23.99 -26.68
C GLN A 44 10.82 -23.77 -28.19
N GLU A 45 10.23 -24.66 -28.98
CA GLU A 45 10.04 -24.43 -30.44
C GLU A 45 9.07 -23.27 -30.68
N LEU A 46 8.03 -23.09 -29.85
CA LEU A 46 7.16 -21.90 -29.90
C LEU A 46 7.94 -20.64 -29.57
N LYS A 47 8.75 -20.63 -28.50
CA LYS A 47 9.65 -19.52 -28.11
C LYS A 47 10.58 -19.12 -29.29
N LYS A 48 11.28 -20.06 -29.89
CA LYS A 48 12.16 -19.83 -31.05
C LYS A 48 11.44 -19.24 -32.27
N SER A 49 10.16 -19.51 -32.43
CA SER A 49 9.35 -19.05 -33.56
C SER A 49 8.77 -17.64 -33.36
N MET A 50 8.97 -16.99 -32.20
CA MET A 50 8.48 -15.63 -31.90
C MET A 50 9.14 -14.59 -32.80
N THR A 51 8.33 -13.69 -33.34
CA THR A 51 8.79 -12.50 -34.06
C THR A 51 9.40 -11.49 -33.11
N PRO A 52 10.21 -10.50 -33.60
CA PRO A 52 10.74 -9.46 -32.73
C PRO A 52 9.69 -8.69 -31.92
N ASP A 53 8.51 -8.43 -32.50
CA ASP A 53 7.42 -7.75 -31.79
C ASP A 53 6.76 -8.64 -30.74
N GLU A 54 6.62 -9.95 -31.01
CA GLU A 54 6.08 -10.90 -30.02
C GLU A 54 7.04 -11.13 -28.84
N ARG A 55 8.35 -10.91 -29.01
CA ARG A 55 9.32 -11.02 -27.91
C ARG A 55 9.21 -9.90 -26.89
N LYS A 56 8.61 -8.77 -27.27
CA LYS A 56 8.29 -7.68 -26.33
C LYS A 56 7.05 -7.97 -25.49
N LEU A 57 6.26 -8.99 -25.84
CA LEU A 57 5.12 -9.44 -25.04
C LEU A 57 5.59 -10.51 -24.06
N ASP A 58 5.08 -10.48 -22.83
CA ASP A 58 5.11 -11.63 -21.93
C ASP A 58 4.74 -12.92 -22.71
N SER A 59 5.52 -13.98 -22.57
CA SER A 59 5.39 -15.22 -23.37
C SER A 59 4.02 -15.87 -23.23
N ARG A 60 3.36 -15.68 -22.09
CA ARG A 60 1.99 -16.17 -21.86
C ARG A 60 0.97 -15.38 -22.68
N LEU A 61 1.13 -14.05 -22.80
CA LEU A 61 0.31 -13.22 -23.69
C LEU A 61 0.51 -13.61 -25.15
N ALA A 62 1.76 -13.76 -25.58
CA ALA A 62 2.08 -14.17 -26.95
C ALA A 62 1.47 -15.52 -27.31
N ILE A 63 1.55 -16.52 -26.41
CA ILE A 63 0.97 -17.84 -26.63
C ILE A 63 -0.57 -17.82 -26.55
N GLU A 64 -1.15 -17.03 -25.66
CA GLU A 64 -2.61 -16.86 -25.59
C GLU A 64 -3.18 -16.26 -26.87
N LEU A 65 -2.52 -15.27 -27.45
CA LEU A 65 -2.87 -14.69 -28.74
C LEU A 65 -2.79 -15.74 -29.86
N ARG A 66 -1.70 -16.50 -29.96
CA ARG A 66 -1.52 -17.56 -30.96
C ARG A 66 -2.57 -18.69 -30.83
N LYS A 67 -2.96 -19.04 -29.59
CA LYS A 67 -4.05 -20.01 -29.35
C LYS A 67 -5.37 -19.53 -29.93
N ARG A 68 -5.70 -18.26 -29.78
CA ARG A 68 -6.96 -17.67 -30.33
C ARG A 68 -6.97 -17.62 -31.85
N ASP A 69 -5.81 -17.37 -32.45
CA ASP A 69 -5.67 -17.29 -33.92
C ASP A 69 -5.58 -18.68 -34.60
N ASN A 70 -5.86 -19.78 -33.88
CA ASN A 70 -5.75 -21.15 -34.34
C ASN A 70 -4.36 -21.56 -34.85
N GLY A 71 -3.31 -20.84 -34.42
CA GLY A 71 -1.94 -21.06 -34.90
C GLY A 71 -1.11 -22.05 -34.09
N VAL A 72 -1.58 -22.50 -32.92
CA VAL A 72 -0.82 -23.41 -32.05
C VAL A 72 -1.44 -24.79 -32.06
N ALA A 73 -0.65 -25.78 -32.41
CA ALA A 73 -1.04 -27.20 -32.26
C ALA A 73 -1.01 -27.57 -30.78
N THR A 74 -2.06 -27.23 -30.03
CA THR A 74 -2.22 -27.52 -28.60
C THR A 74 -2.36 -29.01 -28.29
N ASN A 75 -2.44 -29.86 -29.28
CA ASN A 75 -2.58 -31.32 -29.13
C ASN A 75 -1.40 -31.94 -28.35
N ALA A 76 -0.22 -31.34 -28.41
CA ALA A 76 0.95 -31.80 -27.66
C ALA A 76 0.98 -31.31 -26.18
N LEU A 77 0.10 -30.36 -25.82
CA LEU A 77 0.09 -29.66 -24.53
C LEU A 77 -1.33 -29.65 -23.93
N PRO A 78 -1.93 -30.79 -23.64
CA PRO A 78 -3.37 -30.88 -23.32
C PRO A 78 -3.76 -30.24 -21.98
N ALA A 79 -2.81 -30.07 -21.07
CA ALA A 79 -3.06 -29.52 -19.73
C ALA A 79 -2.53 -28.09 -19.53
N LEU A 80 -1.98 -27.47 -20.59
CA LEU A 80 -1.33 -26.16 -20.51
C LEU A 80 -2.34 -25.03 -20.30
N THR A 81 -2.10 -24.23 -19.28
CA THR A 81 -2.77 -22.94 -19.05
C THR A 81 -1.76 -21.81 -19.15
N THR A 82 -2.16 -20.69 -19.76
CA THR A 82 -1.32 -19.48 -19.84
C THR A 82 -1.39 -18.65 -18.57
N GLY A 83 -2.46 -18.82 -17.78
CA GLY A 83 -2.71 -17.98 -16.59
C GLY A 83 -3.14 -16.55 -16.93
N VAL A 84 -3.33 -16.20 -18.20
CA VAL A 84 -3.78 -14.87 -18.63
C VAL A 84 -5.25 -14.70 -18.27
N GLU A 85 -5.53 -13.76 -17.37
CA GLU A 85 -6.89 -13.41 -16.98
C GLU A 85 -7.49 -12.42 -17.98
N VAL A 86 -8.42 -12.88 -18.79
CA VAL A 86 -9.13 -12.06 -19.77
C VAL A 86 -10.52 -11.77 -19.25
N THR A 87 -10.88 -10.49 -19.14
CA THR A 87 -12.20 -10.06 -18.67
C THR A 87 -13.31 -10.51 -19.63
N LYS A 88 -14.57 -10.39 -19.19
CA LYS A 88 -15.74 -10.67 -20.06
C LYS A 88 -15.80 -9.77 -21.29
N SER A 89 -15.24 -8.55 -21.20
CA SER A 89 -15.10 -7.59 -22.30
C SER A 89 -13.97 -7.94 -23.27
N GLY A 90 -13.12 -8.91 -22.95
CA GLY A 90 -11.98 -9.32 -23.78
C GLY A 90 -10.73 -8.47 -23.54
N THR A 91 -10.69 -7.72 -22.44
CA THR A 91 -9.56 -6.90 -22.03
C THR A 91 -8.65 -7.65 -21.06
N VAL A 92 -7.39 -7.23 -20.98
CA VAL A 92 -6.37 -7.67 -20.02
C VAL A 92 -5.70 -6.46 -19.40
N GLU A 93 -5.25 -6.59 -18.17
CA GLU A 93 -4.46 -5.57 -17.51
C GLU A 93 -2.98 -5.84 -17.73
N VAL A 94 -2.27 -4.85 -18.27
CA VAL A 94 -0.85 -4.97 -18.63
C VAL A 94 -0.10 -3.68 -18.31
N GLU A 95 1.18 -3.82 -18.02
CA GLU A 95 2.11 -2.70 -17.93
C GLU A 95 2.88 -2.55 -19.24
N VAL A 96 2.84 -1.35 -19.83
CA VAL A 96 3.58 -1.00 -21.04
C VAL A 96 4.85 -0.24 -20.63
N HIS A 97 6.01 -0.81 -20.93
CA HIS A 97 7.31 -0.19 -20.75
C HIS A 97 7.69 0.60 -22.00
N ALA A 98 8.13 1.84 -21.85
CA ALA A 98 8.45 2.70 -22.97
C ALA A 98 9.65 3.60 -22.67
N GLU A 99 10.40 3.97 -23.71
CA GLU A 99 11.54 4.91 -23.59
C GLU A 99 11.12 6.26 -22.98
N LYS A 100 9.86 6.66 -23.17
CA LYS A 100 9.28 7.88 -22.62
C LYS A 100 7.77 7.80 -22.51
N VAL A 101 7.25 8.08 -21.32
CA VAL A 101 5.82 8.30 -21.09
C VAL A 101 5.50 9.78 -21.26
N GLY A 102 4.49 10.10 -22.06
CA GLY A 102 4.01 11.47 -22.31
C GLY A 102 2.75 11.45 -23.15
N ASP A 103 2.18 12.64 -23.40
CA ASP A 103 0.89 12.80 -24.09
C ASP A 103 0.76 12.05 -25.42
N ASP A 104 1.87 11.91 -26.18
CA ASP A 104 1.87 11.18 -27.44
C ASP A 104 1.62 9.69 -27.24
N LEU A 105 2.37 9.04 -26.34
CA LEU A 105 2.17 7.63 -26.00
C LEU A 105 0.78 7.39 -25.43
N LEU A 106 0.35 8.20 -24.44
CA LEU A 106 -0.96 8.08 -23.83
C LEU A 106 -2.09 8.26 -24.85
N GLY A 107 -1.91 9.20 -25.80
CA GLY A 107 -2.86 9.41 -26.89
C GLY A 107 -2.95 8.22 -27.86
N ARG A 108 -1.83 7.55 -28.16
CA ARG A 108 -1.79 6.33 -29.00
C ARG A 108 -2.44 5.14 -28.28
N LEU A 109 -2.14 4.96 -26.98
CA LEU A 109 -2.74 3.90 -26.16
C LEU A 109 -4.26 4.03 -26.12
N ARG A 110 -4.79 5.24 -25.84
CA ARG A 110 -6.24 5.49 -25.87
C ARG A 110 -6.84 5.22 -27.25
N LYS A 111 -6.16 5.61 -28.33
CA LYS A 111 -6.62 5.35 -29.70
C LYS A 111 -6.63 3.87 -30.05
N ALA A 112 -5.73 3.07 -29.48
CA ALA A 112 -5.73 1.61 -29.58
C ALA A 112 -6.81 0.95 -28.72
N GLY A 113 -7.60 1.72 -27.96
CA GLY A 113 -8.69 1.23 -27.12
C GLY A 113 -8.29 0.88 -25.70
N ALA A 114 -7.10 1.31 -25.26
CA ALA A 114 -6.64 1.10 -23.89
C ALA A 114 -7.20 2.14 -22.91
N GLY A 115 -7.70 1.70 -21.76
CA GLY A 115 -7.95 2.52 -20.58
C GLY A 115 -6.67 2.73 -19.79
N ILE A 116 -6.25 3.99 -19.59
CA ILE A 116 -5.06 4.30 -18.80
C ILE A 116 -5.42 4.23 -17.31
N ARG A 117 -4.74 3.35 -16.57
CA ARG A 117 -4.90 3.22 -15.12
C ARG A 117 -3.90 4.09 -14.37
N PHE A 118 -2.62 3.95 -14.67
CA PHE A 118 -1.56 4.73 -14.03
C PHE A 118 -0.39 4.98 -15.01
N PRO A 119 -0.12 6.24 -15.37
CA PRO A 119 1.06 6.60 -16.16
C PRO A 119 2.17 7.11 -15.23
N SER A 120 3.38 6.58 -15.33
CA SER A 120 4.55 7.08 -14.63
C SER A 120 5.63 7.53 -15.61
N GLU A 121 5.84 8.86 -15.69
CA GLU A 121 6.96 9.41 -16.45
C GLU A 121 8.32 9.09 -15.80
N GLN A 122 8.31 8.90 -14.48
CA GLN A 122 9.52 8.66 -13.70
C GLN A 122 10.10 7.27 -13.98
N THR A 123 9.24 6.27 -14.14
CA THR A 123 9.63 4.87 -14.33
C THR A 123 9.61 4.44 -15.80
N GLY A 124 9.00 5.24 -16.67
CA GLY A 124 8.83 4.87 -18.08
C GLY A 124 7.73 3.83 -18.30
N THR A 125 6.78 3.68 -17.36
CA THR A 125 5.74 2.65 -17.41
C THR A 125 4.34 3.23 -17.47
N VAL A 126 3.41 2.50 -18.09
CA VAL A 126 1.98 2.84 -18.12
C VAL A 126 1.17 1.59 -17.83
N LEU A 127 0.48 1.55 -16.68
CA LEU A 127 -0.51 0.53 -16.40
C LEU A 127 -1.78 0.81 -17.22
N ILE A 128 -2.20 -0.18 -18.00
CA ILE A 128 -3.38 -0.05 -18.88
C ILE A 128 -4.27 -1.28 -18.78
N GLU A 129 -5.56 -1.08 -19.02
CA GLU A 129 -6.49 -2.14 -19.40
C GLU A 129 -6.74 -2.06 -20.91
N ALA A 130 -6.37 -3.10 -21.67
CA ALA A 130 -6.44 -3.08 -23.13
C ALA A 130 -7.10 -4.33 -23.70
N PRO A 131 -7.79 -4.24 -24.85
CA PRO A 131 -8.24 -5.43 -25.57
C PRO A 131 -7.05 -6.32 -25.91
N LEU A 132 -7.10 -7.62 -25.57
CA LEU A 132 -5.98 -8.56 -25.81
C LEU A 132 -5.48 -8.52 -27.26
N GLY A 133 -6.41 -8.39 -28.25
CA GLY A 133 -6.08 -8.36 -29.68
C GLY A 133 -5.33 -7.10 -30.14
N THR A 134 -5.21 -6.04 -29.32
CA THR A 134 -4.47 -4.82 -29.66
C THR A 134 -3.03 -4.82 -29.15
N LEU A 135 -2.66 -5.74 -28.28
CA LEU A 135 -1.31 -5.82 -27.73
C LEU A 135 -0.21 -6.01 -28.78
N PRO A 136 -0.39 -6.81 -29.86
CA PRO A 136 0.61 -6.89 -30.93
C PRO A 136 0.86 -5.56 -31.65
N GLU A 137 -0.17 -4.72 -31.82
CA GLU A 137 -0.02 -3.37 -32.35
C GLU A 137 0.82 -2.50 -31.41
N ILE A 138 0.51 -2.52 -30.11
CA ILE A 138 1.23 -1.75 -29.08
C ILE A 138 2.70 -2.19 -29.03
N ALA A 139 2.98 -3.49 -29.00
CA ALA A 139 4.33 -4.04 -28.98
C ALA A 139 5.14 -3.68 -30.23
N SER A 140 4.47 -3.50 -31.38
CA SER A 140 5.14 -3.09 -32.63
C SER A 140 5.64 -1.64 -32.63
N TRP A 141 5.24 -0.80 -31.67
CA TRP A 141 5.72 0.59 -31.60
C TRP A 141 7.19 0.62 -31.18
N LYS A 142 7.96 1.52 -31.82
CA LYS A 142 9.41 1.57 -31.66
C LYS A 142 9.87 2.03 -30.28
N ASP A 143 9.08 2.87 -29.65
CA ASP A 143 9.31 3.44 -28.32
C ASP A 143 8.75 2.59 -27.19
N VAL A 144 8.05 1.50 -27.50
CA VAL A 144 7.63 0.47 -26.53
C VAL A 144 8.72 -0.61 -26.47
N THR A 145 9.25 -0.86 -25.30
CA THR A 145 10.30 -1.83 -25.01
C THR A 145 9.73 -3.19 -24.56
N ALA A 146 8.69 -3.19 -23.70
CA ALA A 146 8.04 -4.41 -23.26
C ALA A 146 6.55 -4.18 -22.97
N VAL A 147 5.76 -5.28 -22.97
CA VAL A 147 4.37 -5.32 -22.50
C VAL A 147 4.24 -6.57 -21.64
N SER A 148 4.20 -6.37 -20.33
CA SER A 148 4.11 -7.43 -19.33
C SER A 148 2.71 -7.52 -18.74
N LEU A 149 2.34 -8.70 -18.22
CA LEU A 149 1.15 -8.84 -17.40
C LEU A 149 1.35 -8.07 -16.10
N GLU A 150 0.32 -7.36 -15.63
CA GLU A 150 0.34 -6.77 -14.30
C GLU A 150 0.25 -7.86 -13.23
N HIS A 151 1.07 -7.73 -12.22
CA HIS A 151 1.15 -8.62 -11.07
C HIS A 151 0.91 -7.82 -9.81
N GLY A 152 -0.36 -7.75 -9.38
CA GLY A 152 -0.77 -6.99 -8.21
C GLY A 152 0.03 -7.31 -6.95
N ALA A 153 0.03 -6.39 -6.02
CA ALA A 153 0.61 -6.55 -4.70
C ALA A 153 -0.19 -7.55 -3.85
N ILE A 154 0.47 -8.12 -2.86
CA ILE A 154 -0.16 -8.80 -1.73
C ILE A 154 0.29 -8.20 -0.41
N THR A 155 -0.53 -8.34 0.62
CA THR A 155 -0.14 -7.98 1.98
C THR A 155 0.48 -9.16 2.71
N GLY A 156 1.25 -8.86 3.76
CA GLY A 156 1.74 -9.85 4.72
C GLY A 156 0.67 -10.30 5.75
N HIS A 157 -0.64 -10.24 5.41
CA HIS A 157 -1.71 -10.77 6.23
C HIS A 157 -1.84 -12.28 6.07
N GLN A 158 -1.90 -13.00 7.18
CA GLN A 158 -2.10 -14.45 7.19
C GLN A 158 -3.59 -14.77 7.31
N LYS A 159 -4.21 -15.15 6.19
CA LYS A 159 -5.64 -15.50 6.10
C LYS A 159 -5.84 -17.02 6.13
N ASP A 160 -6.91 -17.49 6.78
CA ASP A 160 -7.31 -18.90 6.69
C ASP A 160 -7.80 -19.21 5.26
N PRO A 161 -7.14 -20.07 4.50
CA PRO A 161 -7.51 -20.40 3.12
C PRO A 161 -8.88 -21.08 3.00
N ASN A 162 -9.43 -21.60 4.12
CA ASN A 162 -10.74 -22.26 4.17
C ASN A 162 -11.89 -21.32 4.56
N VAL A 163 -11.58 -20.12 5.00
CA VAL A 163 -12.57 -19.11 5.41
C VAL A 163 -12.75 -18.10 4.29
N HIS A 164 -13.75 -18.33 3.46
CA HIS A 164 -14.24 -17.30 2.55
C HIS A 164 -15.07 -16.29 3.37
N VAL A 165 -14.43 -15.27 3.88
CA VAL A 165 -15.11 -14.16 4.58
C VAL A 165 -15.94 -13.43 3.52
N LYS A 166 -17.27 -13.59 3.62
CA LYS A 166 -18.16 -12.74 2.84
C LYS A 166 -17.99 -11.32 3.41
N PRO A 167 -17.73 -10.30 2.58
CA PRO A 167 -17.62 -8.94 3.07
C PRO A 167 -18.79 -8.62 3.99
N GLU A 168 -18.50 -8.13 5.20
CA GLU A 168 -19.55 -7.73 6.15
C GLU A 168 -20.34 -6.59 5.51
N SER A 169 -21.68 -6.64 5.55
CA SER A 169 -22.44 -5.53 5.01
C SER A 169 -22.20 -4.28 5.87
N LYS A 170 -22.23 -3.10 5.25
CA LYS A 170 -22.03 -1.82 5.94
C LYS A 170 -22.99 -1.65 7.11
N GLU A 171 -24.24 -2.15 6.97
CA GLU A 171 -25.26 -2.13 8.02
C GLU A 171 -24.88 -3.00 9.23
N THR A 172 -24.33 -4.20 8.97
CA THR A 172 -23.88 -5.11 10.04
C THR A 172 -22.67 -4.50 10.77
N LYS A 173 -21.73 -3.92 10.01
CA LYS A 173 -20.55 -3.23 10.53
C LYS A 173 -20.94 -2.04 11.40
N THR A 174 -21.84 -1.17 10.92
CA THR A 174 -22.36 -0.02 11.68
C THR A 174 -23.06 -0.48 12.97
N ALA A 175 -23.91 -1.51 12.90
CA ALA A 175 -24.59 -2.04 14.09
C ALA A 175 -23.60 -2.64 15.12
N ARG A 176 -22.51 -3.28 14.65
CA ARG A 176 -21.44 -3.80 15.51
C ARG A 176 -20.70 -2.68 16.23
N ILE A 177 -20.32 -1.63 15.49
CA ILE A 177 -19.65 -0.43 16.04
C ILE A 177 -20.55 0.27 17.06
N GLU A 178 -21.84 0.53 16.74
CA GLU A 178 -22.78 1.10 17.69
C GLU A 178 -22.96 0.26 18.96
N THR A 179 -22.90 -1.06 18.82
CA THR A 179 -23.00 -1.98 19.97
C THR A 179 -21.74 -1.89 20.82
N ALA A 180 -20.56 -1.84 20.21
CA ALA A 180 -19.29 -1.66 20.91
C ALA A 180 -19.22 -0.30 21.63
N LEU A 181 -19.62 0.78 20.97
CA LEU A 181 -19.71 2.12 21.58
C LEU A 181 -20.67 2.20 22.77
N LYS A 182 -21.79 1.45 22.74
CA LYS A 182 -22.75 1.38 23.87
C LYS A 182 -22.23 0.54 25.04
N ALA A 183 -21.35 -0.44 24.76
CA ALA A 183 -20.76 -1.34 25.75
C ALA A 183 -19.46 -0.80 26.36
N ALA A 184 -18.77 0.12 25.67
CA ALA A 184 -17.53 0.69 26.17
C ALA A 184 -17.73 1.50 27.45
N PRO A 185 -16.99 1.26 28.55
CA PRO A 185 -16.97 2.13 29.68
C PRO A 185 -16.47 3.51 29.25
N LYS A 186 -17.16 4.58 29.69
CA LYS A 186 -16.66 5.97 29.48
C LYS A 186 -15.32 6.14 30.19
N LEU A 187 -14.23 5.89 29.50
CA LEU A 187 -12.90 6.15 29.98
C LEU A 187 -12.63 7.67 29.97
N THR A 188 -12.29 8.20 31.12
CA THR A 188 -12.05 9.62 31.38
C THR A 188 -10.60 10.04 31.08
N THR A 189 -9.84 9.23 30.35
CA THR A 189 -8.47 9.56 29.92
C THR A 189 -8.38 9.43 28.41
N ALA A 190 -7.86 10.45 27.75
CA ALA A 190 -7.58 10.46 26.33
C ALA A 190 -6.74 9.22 25.92
N ALA A 191 -7.13 8.59 24.79
CA ALA A 191 -6.42 7.55 24.11
C ALA A 191 -6.66 6.10 24.56
N ALA A 192 -7.85 5.60 24.41
CA ALA A 192 -8.09 4.19 24.09
C ALA A 192 -9.39 4.14 23.30
N GLY A 193 -9.30 3.65 22.05
CA GLY A 193 -10.44 3.32 21.21
C GLY A 193 -11.32 2.21 21.84
N SER A 194 -12.22 1.68 21.04
CA SER A 194 -13.11 0.58 21.48
C SER A 194 -12.34 -0.73 21.66
N VAL A 195 -11.22 -0.90 20.93
CA VAL A 195 -10.31 -2.05 20.95
C VAL A 195 -8.88 -1.56 21.11
N VAL A 196 -8.04 -2.32 21.78
CA VAL A 196 -6.61 -2.02 21.96
C VAL A 196 -5.82 -3.29 21.65
N SER A 197 -4.80 -3.16 20.80
CA SER A 197 -3.87 -4.23 20.45
C SER A 197 -3.18 -4.81 21.68
N GLU A 198 -3.17 -6.13 21.82
CA GLU A 198 -2.41 -6.84 22.86
C GLU A 198 -0.90 -6.58 22.74
N GLY A 199 -0.45 -6.15 21.55
CA GLY A 199 0.93 -5.72 21.30
C GLY A 199 1.36 -4.55 22.18
N ASP A 200 0.46 -3.62 22.51
CA ASP A 200 0.73 -2.52 23.45
C ASP A 200 1.24 -3.05 24.80
N ARG A 201 0.61 -4.11 25.30
CA ARG A 201 0.99 -4.74 26.57
C ARG A 201 2.18 -5.66 26.42
N THR A 202 2.24 -6.51 25.37
CA THR A 202 3.28 -7.53 25.25
C THR A 202 4.65 -6.93 24.91
N HIS A 203 4.69 -5.81 24.20
CA HIS A 203 5.89 -4.99 24.01
C HIS A 203 6.18 -4.03 25.16
N ALA A 204 5.35 -3.98 26.21
CA ALA A 204 5.43 -3.04 27.34
C ALA A 204 5.41 -1.56 26.91
N ALA A 205 4.70 -1.21 25.85
CA ALA A 205 4.58 0.18 25.39
C ALA A 205 3.73 1.01 26.36
N ASP A 206 2.67 0.43 26.94
CA ASP A 206 1.87 1.00 28.04
C ASP A 206 2.74 1.42 29.24
N THR A 207 3.65 0.53 29.64
CA THR A 207 4.58 0.75 30.75
C THR A 207 5.64 1.79 30.40
N ALA A 208 6.13 1.75 29.15
CA ALA A 208 7.12 2.71 28.63
C ALA A 208 6.55 4.14 28.60
N ARG A 209 5.31 4.30 28.05
CA ARG A 209 4.61 5.60 28.01
C ARG A 209 4.42 6.16 29.43
N THR A 210 3.90 5.33 30.32
CA THR A 210 3.65 5.74 31.72
C THR A 210 4.94 6.18 32.43
N ARG A 211 6.04 5.43 32.23
CA ARG A 211 7.31 5.66 32.91
C ARG A 211 8.07 6.87 32.38
N HIS A 212 8.17 6.98 31.06
CA HIS A 212 8.96 8.01 30.38
C HIS A 212 8.14 9.24 30.04
N LYS A 213 6.81 9.15 30.12
CA LYS A 213 5.85 10.20 29.75
C LYS A 213 6.08 10.68 28.33
N VAL A 214 6.18 9.76 27.40
CA VAL A 214 6.29 9.99 25.95
C VAL A 214 5.14 9.27 25.26
N THR A 215 4.47 9.90 24.31
CA THR A 215 3.22 9.41 23.70
C THR A 215 3.19 9.46 22.18
N GLY A 216 4.31 9.81 21.55
CA GLY A 216 4.40 9.95 20.08
C GLY A 216 4.35 11.40 19.59
N VAL A 217 4.16 12.38 20.48
CA VAL A 217 4.05 13.80 20.11
C VAL A 217 5.25 14.26 19.27
N GLY A 218 4.96 14.96 18.18
CA GLY A 218 5.98 15.54 17.30
C GLY A 218 6.59 14.54 16.32
N VAL A 219 6.00 13.35 16.20
CA VAL A 219 6.36 12.32 15.20
C VAL A 219 5.15 12.03 14.32
N LYS A 220 5.35 11.92 13.01
CA LYS A 220 4.34 11.48 12.06
C LYS A 220 4.67 10.08 11.54
N VAL A 221 3.75 9.14 11.72
CA VAL A 221 3.87 7.75 11.25
C VAL A 221 2.86 7.52 10.14
N CYS A 222 3.34 7.02 9.00
CA CYS A 222 2.49 6.82 7.82
C CYS A 222 2.54 5.37 7.37
N ALA A 223 1.37 4.80 7.07
CA ALA A 223 1.22 3.44 6.58
C ALA A 223 1.01 3.40 5.06
N LEU A 224 1.49 2.31 4.44
CA LEU A 224 1.23 1.91 3.07
C LEU A 224 0.69 0.48 3.07
N SER A 225 -0.48 0.26 2.50
CA SER A 225 -1.15 -1.05 2.42
C SER A 225 -2.20 -1.05 1.29
N ASP A 226 -3.20 -1.94 1.37
CA ASP A 226 -4.28 -2.04 0.39
C ASP A 226 -5.18 -0.80 0.39
N GLY A 227 -5.77 -0.43 1.52
CA GLY A 227 -6.69 0.68 1.62
C GLY A 227 -7.12 1.02 3.04
N VAL A 228 -8.01 2.01 3.14
CA VAL A 228 -8.57 2.52 4.41
C VAL A 228 -10.09 2.69 4.34
N ASP A 229 -10.80 1.69 3.81
CA ASP A 229 -12.26 1.72 3.64
C ASP A 229 -13.02 1.93 4.96
N SER A 230 -12.48 1.46 6.09
CA SER A 230 -13.06 1.58 7.43
C SER A 230 -12.55 2.79 8.23
N LEU A 231 -11.76 3.69 7.64
CA LEU A 231 -11.17 4.84 8.35
C LEU A 231 -12.22 5.66 9.11
N ALA A 232 -13.32 6.01 8.47
CA ALA A 232 -14.39 6.80 9.11
C ALA A 232 -15.08 6.07 10.27
N ASP A 233 -15.18 4.74 10.19
CA ASP A 233 -15.75 3.92 11.23
C ASP A 233 -14.82 3.86 12.45
N SER A 234 -13.51 3.66 12.24
CA SER A 234 -12.48 3.66 13.30
C SER A 234 -12.31 5.05 13.94
N GLN A 235 -12.47 6.13 13.17
CA GLN A 235 -12.53 7.48 13.73
C GLN A 235 -13.78 7.70 14.60
N THR A 236 -14.91 7.14 14.20
CA THR A 236 -16.17 7.25 14.97
C THR A 236 -16.13 6.45 16.27
N SER A 237 -15.51 5.28 16.27
CA SER A 237 -15.32 4.45 17.47
C SER A 237 -14.23 4.98 18.40
N GLY A 238 -13.38 5.88 17.90
CA GLY A 238 -12.26 6.46 18.63
C GLY A 238 -11.00 5.58 18.60
N ASP A 239 -10.96 4.55 17.76
CA ASP A 239 -9.78 3.71 17.53
C ASP A 239 -8.75 4.43 16.65
N LEU A 240 -9.19 5.46 15.89
CA LEU A 240 -8.31 6.38 15.15
C LEU A 240 -8.66 7.84 15.44
N PRO A 241 -7.66 8.76 15.36
CA PRO A 241 -7.91 10.19 15.49
C PRO A 241 -8.68 10.73 14.27
N ALA A 242 -9.33 11.89 14.44
CA ALA A 242 -10.14 12.52 13.38
C ALA A 242 -9.31 13.03 12.19
N ASP A 243 -8.00 13.21 12.34
CA ASP A 243 -7.07 13.91 11.45
C ASP A 243 -5.99 12.98 10.87
N VAL A 244 -6.38 11.81 10.37
CA VAL A 244 -5.48 10.97 9.57
C VAL A 244 -5.28 11.60 8.19
N ASP A 245 -4.02 11.83 7.80
CA ASP A 245 -3.64 12.49 6.56
C ASP A 245 -3.47 11.47 5.42
N VAL A 246 -4.54 11.24 4.66
CA VAL A 246 -4.51 10.39 3.47
C VAL A 246 -4.05 11.22 2.27
N LEU A 247 -3.03 10.75 1.53
CA LEU A 247 -2.60 11.44 0.31
C LEU A 247 -3.78 11.50 -0.70
N PRO A 248 -4.01 12.63 -1.37
CA PRO A 248 -5.16 12.81 -2.25
C PRO A 248 -5.27 11.74 -3.34
N GLY A 249 -6.39 11.01 -3.37
CA GLY A 249 -6.66 9.94 -4.32
C GLY A 249 -5.89 8.64 -4.05
N GLN A 250 -5.33 8.50 -2.84
CA GLN A 250 -4.56 7.33 -2.42
C GLN A 250 -5.24 6.57 -1.26
N GLU A 251 -6.56 6.63 -1.19
CA GLU A 251 -7.35 5.91 -0.18
C GLU A 251 -7.25 4.38 -0.34
N GLY A 252 -7.03 3.91 -1.56
CA GLY A 252 -6.97 2.49 -1.90
C GLY A 252 -8.31 1.76 -1.82
N GLU A 253 -8.27 0.44 -1.82
CA GLU A 253 -9.42 -0.44 -1.63
C GLU A 253 -9.02 -1.56 -0.65
N GLY A 254 -9.79 -1.75 0.42
CA GLY A 254 -9.48 -2.70 1.50
C GLY A 254 -9.36 -2.03 2.87
N ASP A 255 -9.06 -2.82 3.87
CA ASP A 255 -9.11 -2.39 5.28
C ASP A 255 -7.83 -2.70 6.07
N GLU A 256 -6.84 -3.32 5.44
CA GLU A 256 -5.61 -3.68 6.14
C GLU A 256 -4.84 -2.45 6.59
N GLY A 257 -4.82 -1.40 5.75
CA GLY A 257 -4.25 -0.11 6.12
C GLY A 257 -4.93 0.53 7.33
N THR A 258 -6.27 0.41 7.45
CA THR A 258 -6.99 0.87 8.65
C THR A 258 -6.53 0.11 9.89
N ALA A 259 -6.43 -1.23 9.79
CA ALA A 259 -5.98 -2.08 10.91
C ALA A 259 -4.53 -1.77 11.35
N MET A 260 -3.64 -1.49 10.40
CA MET A 260 -2.26 -1.06 10.70
C MET A 260 -2.23 0.28 11.44
N LEU A 261 -3.05 1.25 11.01
CA LEU A 261 -3.13 2.57 11.65
C LEU A 261 -3.68 2.47 13.09
N GLU A 262 -4.66 1.58 13.35
CA GLU A 262 -5.15 1.32 14.71
C GLU A 262 -4.05 0.79 15.63
N ILE A 263 -3.25 -0.21 15.16
CA ILE A 263 -2.09 -0.71 15.90
C ILE A 263 -1.11 0.43 16.24
N ILE A 264 -0.82 1.30 15.27
CA ILE A 264 0.09 2.43 15.50
C ILE A 264 -0.50 3.36 16.55
N HIS A 265 -1.78 3.74 16.43
CA HIS A 265 -2.45 4.65 17.36
C HIS A 265 -2.49 4.12 18.79
N ASP A 266 -2.72 2.82 18.97
CA ASP A 266 -2.74 2.17 20.29
C ASP A 266 -1.41 2.35 21.04
N LEU A 267 -0.29 2.20 20.33
CA LEU A 267 1.03 2.29 20.93
C LEU A 267 1.53 3.73 21.03
N VAL A 268 1.14 4.61 20.11
CA VAL A 268 1.60 6.02 20.06
C VAL A 268 0.43 6.99 19.86
N PRO A 269 -0.44 7.15 20.86
CA PRO A 269 -1.74 7.81 20.73
C PRO A 269 -1.71 9.29 20.35
N ASN A 270 -0.55 9.95 20.44
CA ASN A 270 -0.39 11.36 20.07
C ASN A 270 0.60 11.56 18.90
N ALA A 271 0.93 10.50 18.16
CA ALA A 271 1.59 10.65 16.88
C ALA A 271 0.61 11.12 15.80
N GLU A 272 1.08 11.95 14.87
CA GLU A 272 0.33 12.28 13.66
C GLU A 272 0.34 11.03 12.74
N LEU A 273 -0.78 10.74 12.07
CA LEU A 273 -0.93 9.58 11.21
C LEU A 273 -1.12 9.98 9.75
N GLY A 274 -0.61 9.16 8.84
CA GLY A 274 -0.85 9.33 7.43
C GLY A 274 -0.99 7.99 6.69
N PHE A 275 -1.51 8.03 5.45
CA PHE A 275 -1.74 6.85 4.63
C PHE A 275 -1.61 7.14 3.14
N ALA A 276 -1.15 6.14 2.38
CA ALA A 276 -1.32 6.04 0.94
C ALA A 276 -1.43 4.57 0.54
N THR A 277 -2.21 4.27 -0.52
CA THR A 277 -2.28 2.90 -1.04
C THR A 277 -0.97 2.48 -1.71
N ALA A 278 -0.66 1.19 -1.60
CA ALA A 278 0.46 0.53 -2.29
C ALA A 278 -0.02 -0.41 -3.41
N PHE A 279 -1.31 -0.40 -3.78
CA PHE A 279 -1.95 -1.43 -4.60
C PHE A 279 -2.32 -0.99 -6.02
N THR A 280 -1.94 0.22 -6.43
CA THR A 280 -2.21 0.66 -7.81
C THR A 280 -1.25 0.02 -8.82
N SER A 281 0.07 0.10 -8.56
CA SER A 281 1.16 -0.55 -9.31
C SER A 281 2.47 -0.40 -8.52
N GLU A 282 3.51 -1.16 -8.88
CA GLU A 282 4.84 -1.01 -8.27
C GLU A 282 5.38 0.43 -8.42
N ALA A 283 5.19 1.04 -9.60
CA ALA A 283 5.59 2.41 -9.85
C ALA A 283 4.85 3.41 -8.94
N SER A 284 3.52 3.25 -8.80
CA SER A 284 2.71 4.06 -7.88
C SER A 284 3.13 3.88 -6.42
N PHE A 285 3.45 2.66 -6.00
CA PHE A 285 3.95 2.37 -4.66
C PHE A 285 5.26 3.13 -4.39
N ALA A 286 6.22 3.07 -5.32
CA ALA A 286 7.48 3.80 -5.21
C ALA A 286 7.28 5.33 -5.14
N GLU A 287 6.33 5.87 -5.93
CA GLU A 287 5.97 7.29 -5.89
C GLU A 287 5.30 7.67 -4.56
N ASN A 288 4.41 6.82 -4.04
CA ASN A 288 3.74 7.04 -2.75
C ASN A 288 4.69 6.99 -1.55
N ILE A 289 5.69 6.09 -1.55
CA ILE A 289 6.78 6.10 -0.55
C ILE A 289 7.44 7.49 -0.51
N ARG A 290 7.81 8.04 -1.68
CA ARG A 290 8.42 9.38 -1.77
C ARG A 290 7.44 10.48 -1.35
N ALA A 291 6.19 10.41 -1.80
CA ALA A 291 5.19 11.42 -1.51
C ALA A 291 4.88 11.52 -0.01
N LEU A 292 4.79 10.39 0.69
CA LEU A 292 4.61 10.37 2.15
C LEU A 292 5.73 11.12 2.88
N ARG A 293 6.99 10.96 2.44
CA ARG A 293 8.10 11.72 3.04
C ARG A 293 8.11 13.17 2.61
N PHE A 294 8.18 13.43 1.30
CA PHE A 294 8.52 14.76 0.77
C PHE A 294 7.32 15.71 0.70
N THR A 295 6.09 15.18 0.65
CA THR A 295 4.83 15.95 0.65
C THR A 295 4.09 15.79 1.96
N GLY A 296 3.92 14.55 2.42
CA GLY A 296 3.21 14.22 3.66
C GLY A 296 4.00 14.52 4.93
N GLY A 297 5.34 14.66 4.84
CA GLY A 297 6.20 14.99 5.98
C GLY A 297 6.35 13.86 7.00
N CYS A 298 6.17 12.61 6.58
CA CYS A 298 6.27 11.46 7.48
C CYS A 298 7.70 11.26 7.99
N ASP A 299 7.85 11.07 9.31
CA ASP A 299 9.11 10.73 9.95
C ASP A 299 9.39 9.24 9.91
N ILE A 300 8.31 8.45 10.01
CA ILE A 300 8.34 6.99 9.93
C ILE A 300 7.34 6.56 8.88
N ILE A 301 7.78 5.68 7.98
CA ILE A 301 6.94 5.06 6.97
C ILE A 301 6.95 3.55 7.22
N VAL A 302 5.80 2.91 7.15
CA VAL A 302 5.66 1.47 7.33
C VAL A 302 4.76 0.86 6.29
N ASP A 303 5.16 -0.28 5.74
CA ASP A 303 4.36 -1.08 4.83
C ASP A 303 4.27 -2.54 5.26
N ASP A 304 3.33 -3.23 4.64
CA ASP A 304 3.11 -4.66 4.77
C ASP A 304 3.02 -5.38 3.42
N VAL A 305 3.57 -4.77 2.38
CA VAL A 305 3.33 -5.12 0.97
C VAL A 305 4.46 -5.95 0.39
N VAL A 306 4.11 -6.86 -0.52
CA VAL A 306 5.06 -7.60 -1.37
C VAL A 306 4.58 -7.52 -2.81
N TYR A 307 5.46 -7.10 -3.71
CA TYR A 307 5.29 -7.27 -5.15
C TYR A 307 6.06 -8.51 -5.62
N TYR A 308 5.42 -9.37 -6.39
CA TYR A 308 6.00 -10.66 -6.82
C TYR A 308 7.22 -10.49 -7.71
N HIS A 309 7.26 -9.39 -8.45
CA HIS A 309 8.29 -9.08 -9.43
C HIS A 309 9.37 -8.11 -8.93
N GLU A 310 9.45 -7.84 -7.62
CA GLU A 310 10.60 -7.14 -7.08
C GLU A 310 11.84 -8.03 -7.08
N SER A 311 12.94 -7.50 -7.65
CA SER A 311 14.21 -8.21 -7.74
C SER A 311 14.80 -8.52 -6.36
N PRO A 312 15.23 -9.77 -6.10
CA PRO A 312 16.02 -10.10 -4.90
C PRO A 312 17.46 -9.64 -5.00
N PHE A 313 17.98 -9.35 -6.21
CA PHE A 313 19.40 -9.22 -6.49
C PHE A 313 19.87 -7.80 -6.79
N GLN A 314 18.92 -6.86 -6.97
CA GLN A 314 19.18 -5.44 -7.22
C GLN A 314 18.05 -4.62 -6.58
N ASP A 315 18.38 -3.45 -6.04
CA ASP A 315 17.36 -2.53 -5.51
C ASP A 315 16.52 -1.96 -6.67
N GLY A 316 15.30 -2.48 -6.86
CA GLY A 316 14.28 -2.02 -7.81
C GLY A 316 13.63 -0.71 -7.39
N LEU A 317 12.52 -0.33 -8.05
CA LEU A 317 11.86 0.97 -7.86
C LEU A 317 11.43 1.25 -6.42
N PRO A 318 10.72 0.34 -5.70
CA PRO A 318 10.33 0.59 -4.32
C PRO A 318 11.54 0.64 -3.38
N ALA A 319 12.52 -0.25 -3.55
CA ALA A 319 13.74 -0.24 -2.73
C ALA A 319 14.55 1.05 -2.90
N GLN A 320 14.61 1.61 -4.12
CA GLN A 320 15.23 2.91 -4.38
C GLN A 320 14.44 4.06 -3.73
N ALA A 321 13.10 3.99 -3.71
CA ALA A 321 12.29 4.96 -3.00
C ALA A 321 12.55 4.90 -1.49
N VAL A 322 12.62 3.70 -0.90
CA VAL A 322 13.03 3.49 0.51
C VAL A 322 14.39 4.09 0.78
N ASN A 323 15.37 3.84 -0.08
CA ASN A 323 16.72 4.41 0.07
C ASN A 323 16.71 5.95 -0.01
N ALA A 324 15.86 6.54 -0.86
CA ALA A 324 15.72 7.99 -0.99
C ALA A 324 15.12 8.64 0.26
N VAL A 325 14.03 8.11 0.80
CA VAL A 325 13.37 8.68 1.99
C VAL A 325 14.21 8.48 3.25
N THR A 326 14.93 7.36 3.36
CA THR A 326 15.84 7.11 4.50
C THR A 326 17.10 7.97 4.43
N ALA A 327 17.57 8.29 3.25
CA ALA A 327 18.67 9.26 3.07
C ALA A 327 18.27 10.69 3.48
N ASP A 328 16.98 11.05 3.36
CA ASP A 328 16.42 12.32 3.86
C ASP A 328 16.10 12.30 5.37
N GLY A 329 16.33 11.19 6.05
CA GLY A 329 16.19 11.05 7.50
C GLY A 329 14.89 10.41 7.97
N ALA A 330 14.05 9.91 7.09
CA ALA A 330 12.91 9.08 7.49
C ALA A 330 13.38 7.69 7.93
N TYR A 331 12.55 7.02 8.73
CA TYR A 331 12.73 5.62 9.08
C TYR A 331 11.74 4.78 8.28
N TYR A 332 12.18 3.61 7.81
CA TYR A 332 11.33 2.73 7.00
C TYR A 332 11.25 1.34 7.63
N PHE A 333 10.02 0.89 7.89
CA PHE A 333 9.70 -0.43 8.38
C PHE A 333 8.89 -1.18 7.33
N SER A 334 9.19 -2.46 7.12
CA SER A 334 8.46 -3.29 6.16
C SER A 334 8.24 -4.67 6.75
N SER A 335 7.14 -5.31 6.42
CA SER A 335 6.91 -6.70 6.76
C SER A 335 7.99 -7.59 6.17
N ALA A 336 8.42 -8.65 6.90
CA ALA A 336 9.40 -9.60 6.37
C ALA A 336 8.79 -10.55 5.33
N GLY A 337 7.45 -10.68 5.31
CA GLY A 337 6.69 -11.61 4.50
C GLY A 337 6.26 -12.87 5.26
N ASN A 338 5.35 -13.65 4.63
CA ASN A 338 4.74 -14.85 5.23
C ASN A 338 5.03 -16.13 4.43
N GLU A 339 6.16 -16.19 3.73
CA GLU A 339 6.53 -17.28 2.83
C GLU A 339 7.31 -18.39 3.53
N GLY A 340 7.34 -18.35 4.87
CA GLY A 340 7.97 -19.37 5.72
C GLY A 340 9.48 -19.24 5.85
N ASN A 341 10.06 -20.20 6.54
CA ASN A 341 11.49 -20.22 6.85
C ASN A 341 12.04 -21.67 6.94
N THR A 342 13.34 -21.81 6.76
CA THR A 342 14.00 -23.11 6.80
C THR A 342 14.10 -23.68 8.20
N LEU A 343 14.16 -22.88 9.26
CA LEU A 343 14.28 -23.34 10.65
C LEU A 343 13.01 -24.06 11.13
N ASP A 344 11.84 -23.64 10.65
CA ASP A 344 10.55 -24.27 10.94
C ASP A 344 10.12 -25.29 9.87
N GLY A 345 10.92 -25.48 8.80
CA GLY A 345 10.60 -26.35 7.68
C GLY A 345 9.42 -25.89 6.85
N THR A 346 9.17 -24.58 6.80
CA THR A 346 8.04 -23.96 6.11
C THR A 346 8.46 -23.15 4.87
N SER A 347 9.75 -23.18 4.50
CA SER A 347 10.29 -22.35 3.41
C SER A 347 9.71 -22.72 2.04
N GLY A 348 9.19 -21.71 1.35
CA GLY A 348 8.84 -21.74 -0.07
C GLY A 348 9.95 -21.24 -0.99
N ASN A 349 11.20 -21.19 -0.52
CA ASN A 349 12.34 -20.64 -1.27
C ASN A 349 13.43 -21.67 -1.54
N TRP A 350 13.99 -21.62 -2.73
CA TRP A 350 15.27 -22.21 -3.06
C TRP A 350 16.18 -21.15 -3.69
N GLU A 351 17.40 -21.04 -3.19
CA GLU A 351 18.38 -20.07 -3.65
C GLU A 351 19.76 -20.71 -3.73
N GLY A 352 20.47 -20.58 -4.85
CA GLY A 352 21.78 -21.17 -5.05
C GLY A 352 22.34 -20.95 -6.45
N ASP A 353 23.56 -21.44 -6.68
CA ASP A 353 24.19 -21.44 -7.99
C ASP A 353 23.47 -22.42 -8.94
N PHE A 354 23.33 -22.04 -10.22
CA PHE A 354 22.87 -22.97 -11.25
C PHE A 354 23.85 -24.15 -11.34
N VAL A 355 23.32 -25.36 -11.28
CA VAL A 355 24.06 -26.61 -11.44
C VAL A 355 23.48 -27.37 -12.64
N ASP A 356 24.31 -27.59 -13.68
CA ASP A 356 23.88 -28.37 -14.82
C ASP A 356 23.70 -29.85 -14.44
N SER A 357 22.49 -30.35 -14.59
CA SER A 357 22.14 -31.74 -14.30
C SER A 357 22.74 -32.77 -15.29
N GLY A 358 23.19 -32.31 -16.43
CA GLY A 358 23.60 -33.16 -17.55
C GLY A 358 22.48 -33.98 -18.19
N LEU A 359 21.22 -33.81 -17.76
CA LEU A 359 20.05 -34.60 -18.23
C LEU A 359 19.30 -33.98 -19.43
N GLY A 360 19.54 -32.70 -19.74
CA GLY A 360 18.84 -31.97 -20.80
C GLY A 360 19.29 -32.31 -22.21
N LEU A 361 20.51 -32.84 -22.38
CA LEU A 361 21.19 -33.04 -23.65
C LEU A 361 20.42 -33.98 -24.59
N GLY A 362 19.85 -33.42 -25.66
CA GLY A 362 19.17 -34.14 -26.74
C GLY A 362 17.67 -34.36 -26.58
N LYS A 363 17.06 -33.93 -25.45
CA LYS A 363 15.61 -34.05 -25.24
C LYS A 363 14.89 -32.71 -25.41
N PHE A 364 15.53 -31.60 -24.95
CA PHE A 364 15.09 -30.21 -25.14
C PHE A 364 16.35 -29.30 -25.30
N ALA A 365 16.17 -28.04 -25.63
CA ALA A 365 17.29 -27.09 -25.74
C ALA A 365 17.71 -26.55 -24.36
N GLY A 366 19.02 -26.33 -24.18
CA GLY A 366 19.60 -25.84 -22.92
C GLY A 366 19.82 -26.92 -21.87
N ASP A 367 20.10 -26.46 -20.61
CA ASP A 367 20.51 -27.30 -19.50
C ASP A 367 19.49 -27.20 -18.36
N ALA A 368 19.01 -28.35 -17.83
CA ALA A 368 18.13 -28.35 -16.67
C ALA A 368 18.92 -28.21 -15.37
N HIS A 369 18.39 -27.44 -14.41
CA HIS A 369 18.98 -27.27 -13.09
C HIS A 369 18.85 -28.54 -12.23
N ASP A 370 19.91 -28.92 -11.54
CA ASP A 370 19.93 -29.96 -10.53
C ASP A 370 19.65 -29.36 -9.13
N PHE A 371 18.51 -29.70 -8.54
CA PHE A 371 18.12 -29.28 -7.20
C PHE A 371 18.70 -30.16 -6.07
N ASP A 372 19.23 -31.36 -6.38
CA ASP A 372 19.75 -32.28 -5.36
C ASP A 372 21.15 -31.83 -4.90
N PRO A 373 21.34 -31.41 -3.62
CA PRO A 373 22.66 -31.01 -3.14
C PRO A 373 23.57 -32.20 -2.85
N GLY A 374 23.08 -33.44 -3.05
CA GLY A 374 23.82 -34.70 -2.78
C GLY A 374 24.54 -35.23 -4.01
N GLU A 375 24.69 -36.58 -4.06
CA GLU A 375 25.28 -37.31 -5.21
C GLU A 375 24.19 -37.69 -6.25
N GLY A 376 22.91 -37.41 -5.95
CA GLY A 376 21.79 -37.64 -6.85
C GLY A 376 21.67 -36.53 -7.90
N VAL A 377 20.71 -36.66 -8.80
CA VAL A 377 20.31 -35.64 -9.75
C VAL A 377 18.80 -35.53 -9.72
N SER A 378 18.30 -34.35 -9.46
CA SER A 378 16.86 -34.03 -9.48
C SER A 378 16.59 -32.71 -10.20
N ILE A 379 16.08 -32.80 -11.42
CA ILE A 379 15.70 -31.61 -12.18
C ILE A 379 14.30 -31.10 -11.83
N LEU A 380 13.61 -31.77 -10.93
CA LEU A 380 12.25 -31.48 -10.52
C LEU A 380 12.20 -31.23 -9.01
N ASN A 381 11.91 -29.99 -8.61
CA ASN A 381 11.70 -29.67 -7.19
C ASN A 381 10.21 -29.87 -6.86
N PRO A 382 9.86 -30.83 -5.97
CA PRO A 382 8.48 -31.08 -5.59
C PRO A 382 7.93 -29.92 -4.76
N LEU A 383 6.67 -29.54 -5.03
CA LEU A 383 5.97 -28.45 -4.36
C LEU A 383 4.85 -29.00 -3.47
N SER A 384 4.62 -28.34 -2.36
CA SER A 384 3.37 -28.44 -1.61
C SER A 384 2.33 -27.46 -2.16
N PRO A 385 1.02 -27.68 -1.90
CA PRO A 385 0.00 -26.66 -2.19
C PRO A 385 0.29 -25.38 -1.42
N ASN A 386 0.25 -24.23 -2.12
CA ASN A 386 0.38 -22.95 -1.47
C ASN A 386 -0.99 -22.35 -1.08
N SER A 387 -1.06 -21.58 0.01
CA SER A 387 -2.30 -21.05 0.55
C SER A 387 -2.96 -20.02 -0.38
N ASP A 388 -2.16 -19.23 -1.11
CA ASP A 388 -2.67 -18.25 -2.10
C ASP A 388 -2.86 -18.86 -3.49
N GLY A 389 -2.30 -20.03 -3.71
CA GLY A 389 -2.61 -20.85 -4.87
C GLY A 389 -2.13 -20.32 -6.22
N ARG A 390 -1.23 -19.32 -6.32
CA ARG A 390 -1.15 -18.63 -7.61
C ARG A 390 0.22 -18.33 -8.17
N ILE A 391 1.27 -18.12 -7.35
CA ILE A 391 2.50 -17.51 -7.86
C ILE A 391 3.73 -18.33 -7.51
N THR A 392 4.56 -18.57 -8.53
CA THR A 392 5.93 -19.06 -8.39
C THR A 392 6.83 -18.20 -9.27
N THR A 393 7.92 -17.65 -8.71
CA THR A 393 8.86 -16.78 -9.45
C THR A 393 10.25 -17.38 -9.46
N LEU A 394 10.95 -17.19 -10.57
CA LEU A 394 12.37 -17.48 -10.74
C LEU A 394 13.09 -16.17 -11.05
N TRP A 395 14.18 -15.91 -10.34
CA TRP A 395 15.11 -14.81 -10.58
C TRP A 395 16.52 -15.33 -10.77
N TRP A 396 17.34 -14.61 -11.53
CA TRP A 396 18.78 -14.89 -11.62
C TRP A 396 19.61 -13.61 -11.55
N ALA A 397 20.91 -13.77 -11.23
CA ALA A 397 21.80 -12.66 -10.93
C ALA A 397 22.31 -12.00 -12.22
N ASP A 398 21.40 -11.32 -12.93
CA ASP A 398 21.69 -10.35 -14.00
C ASP A 398 21.11 -8.98 -13.59
N PRO A 399 21.56 -7.87 -14.17
CA PRO A 399 21.02 -6.55 -13.87
C PRO A 399 19.61 -6.38 -14.44
N LEU A 400 18.78 -5.60 -13.75
CA LEU A 400 17.47 -5.18 -14.25
C LEU A 400 17.63 -4.43 -15.58
N ALA A 401 16.71 -4.64 -16.53
CA ALA A 401 16.72 -4.11 -17.89
C ALA A 401 18.02 -4.41 -18.67
N GLY A 402 18.66 -5.55 -18.37
CA GLY A 402 19.94 -5.86 -19.00
C GLY A 402 20.31 -7.36 -19.00
N SER A 403 19.34 -8.24 -18.81
CA SER A 403 19.58 -9.69 -18.85
C SER A 403 19.77 -10.18 -20.27
N ALA A 404 20.91 -10.87 -20.52
CA ALA A 404 21.18 -11.60 -21.74
C ALA A 404 21.35 -13.11 -21.49
N ASN A 405 21.07 -13.55 -20.26
CA ASN A 405 21.00 -14.97 -19.92
C ASN A 405 19.53 -15.35 -19.80
N ASP A 406 19.15 -16.42 -20.47
CA ASP A 406 17.76 -16.80 -20.71
C ASP A 406 17.49 -18.12 -19.98
N TYR A 407 16.57 -18.04 -18.98
CA TYR A 407 16.12 -19.15 -18.16
C TYR A 407 14.62 -19.30 -18.31
N ASP A 408 14.15 -20.55 -18.40
CA ASP A 408 12.72 -20.90 -18.51
C ASP A 408 12.23 -21.58 -17.23
N LEU A 409 10.96 -21.38 -16.87
CA LEU A 409 10.30 -21.96 -15.72
C LEU A 409 9.08 -22.79 -16.13
N TYR A 410 8.98 -24.03 -15.63
CA TYR A 410 7.91 -24.95 -15.98
C TYR A 410 7.29 -25.61 -14.75
N LEU A 411 5.95 -25.70 -14.71
CA LEU A 411 5.20 -26.43 -13.68
C LEU A 411 4.68 -27.74 -14.28
N ILE A 412 4.98 -28.86 -13.62
CA ILE A 412 4.73 -30.22 -14.09
C ILE A 412 3.86 -30.94 -13.07
N ASN A 413 2.75 -31.55 -13.52
CA ASN A 413 1.88 -32.34 -12.66
C ASN A 413 2.40 -33.77 -12.46
N SER A 414 1.76 -34.53 -11.55
CA SER A 414 2.11 -35.92 -11.24
C SER A 414 2.02 -36.89 -12.43
N ALA A 415 1.31 -36.55 -13.52
CA ALA A 415 1.22 -37.34 -14.74
C ALA A 415 2.31 -36.97 -15.76
N GLY A 416 3.22 -36.02 -15.45
CA GLY A 416 4.27 -35.56 -16.34
C GLY A 416 3.80 -34.56 -17.40
N ASN A 417 2.63 -33.93 -17.22
CA ASN A 417 2.20 -32.86 -18.11
C ASN A 417 2.70 -31.51 -17.60
N VAL A 418 3.20 -30.67 -18.51
CA VAL A 418 3.42 -29.25 -18.26
C VAL A 418 2.07 -28.57 -18.15
N THR A 419 1.79 -27.97 -17.02
CA THR A 419 0.50 -27.31 -16.72
C THR A 419 0.59 -25.80 -16.77
N SER A 420 1.77 -25.24 -16.51
CA SER A 420 2.06 -23.81 -16.61
C SER A 420 3.52 -23.60 -17.01
N PHE A 421 3.83 -22.44 -17.58
CA PHE A 421 5.15 -22.08 -18.05
C PHE A 421 5.34 -20.58 -18.00
N SER A 422 6.61 -20.17 -17.96
CA SER A 422 7.09 -18.83 -18.27
C SER A 422 8.41 -19.00 -19.01
N GLN A 423 8.54 -18.36 -20.15
CA GLN A 423 9.68 -18.52 -21.06
C GLN A 423 9.87 -17.25 -21.91
N ASP A 424 9.94 -16.11 -21.25
CA ASP A 424 10.21 -14.84 -21.90
C ASP A 424 11.61 -14.87 -22.57
N VAL A 425 11.83 -14.05 -23.57
CA VAL A 425 13.12 -14.03 -24.26
C VAL A 425 13.95 -12.92 -23.66
N GLN A 426 15.03 -13.29 -22.96
CA GLN A 426 15.99 -12.31 -22.43
C GLN A 426 17.16 -12.19 -23.42
N ASP A 427 17.15 -11.13 -24.22
CA ASP A 427 18.16 -10.94 -25.27
C ASP A 427 19.06 -9.67 -25.09
N GLY A 428 19.01 -9.04 -23.91
CA GLY A 428 19.96 -8.00 -23.50
C GLY A 428 19.38 -6.70 -22.95
N ASP A 429 18.06 -6.52 -23.01
CA ASP A 429 17.33 -5.35 -22.55
C ASP A 429 16.14 -5.68 -21.63
N ASP A 430 16.06 -6.96 -21.18
CA ASP A 430 14.99 -7.50 -20.36
C ASP A 430 15.39 -7.63 -18.88
N ASP A 431 14.38 -7.83 -18.02
CA ASP A 431 14.58 -8.18 -16.61
C ASP A 431 14.87 -9.68 -16.44
N PRO A 432 15.70 -10.06 -15.44
CA PRO A 432 16.15 -11.44 -15.22
C PRO A 432 15.13 -12.25 -14.38
N TRP A 433 13.92 -12.49 -14.90
CA TRP A 433 12.92 -13.22 -14.15
C TRP A 433 11.89 -13.96 -15.01
N GLU A 434 11.25 -14.96 -14.38
CA GLU A 434 10.13 -15.70 -14.92
C GLU A 434 9.06 -15.91 -13.83
N ILE A 435 7.78 -16.02 -14.22
CA ILE A 435 6.66 -16.15 -13.27
C ILE A 435 5.58 -17.11 -13.75
N LEU A 436 5.15 -18.01 -12.86
CA LEU A 436 3.98 -18.86 -13.05
C LEU A 436 2.81 -18.27 -12.25
N GLN A 437 1.72 -17.97 -12.91
CA GLN A 437 0.47 -17.47 -12.29
C GLN A 437 -0.53 -18.60 -12.00
N THR A 438 -0.07 -19.79 -11.73
CA THR A 438 -0.93 -20.90 -11.35
C THR A 438 -0.42 -21.50 -10.05
N GLY A 439 -1.35 -21.66 -9.09
CA GLY A 439 -1.02 -22.22 -7.79
C GLY A 439 -0.50 -23.64 -7.88
N ALA A 440 0.47 -23.93 -7.01
CA ALA A 440 0.93 -25.28 -6.83
C ALA A 440 -0.15 -26.14 -6.19
N THR A 441 -0.33 -27.35 -6.72
CA THR A 441 -1.24 -28.37 -6.15
C THR A 441 -0.45 -29.62 -5.77
N THR A 442 -1.05 -30.46 -4.94
CA THR A 442 -0.40 -31.69 -4.46
C THR A 442 0.16 -32.51 -5.62
N GLY A 443 1.45 -32.86 -5.52
CA GLY A 443 2.16 -33.67 -6.50
C GLY A 443 2.69 -32.94 -7.71
N GLN A 444 2.55 -31.61 -7.76
CA GLN A 444 3.24 -30.79 -8.76
C GLN A 444 4.71 -30.60 -8.41
N LYS A 445 5.48 -30.31 -9.44
CA LYS A 445 6.93 -30.10 -9.37
C LYS A 445 7.29 -28.96 -10.30
N VAL A 446 8.33 -28.24 -9.96
CA VAL A 446 8.88 -27.16 -10.80
C VAL A 446 10.19 -27.62 -11.44
N ALA A 447 10.43 -27.20 -12.68
CA ALA A 447 11.68 -27.35 -13.40
C ALA A 447 12.20 -25.98 -13.83
N VAL A 448 13.51 -25.76 -13.71
CA VAL A 448 14.26 -24.60 -14.21
C VAL A 448 15.18 -25.06 -15.32
N VAL A 449 15.10 -24.42 -16.48
CA VAL A 449 15.94 -24.70 -17.64
C VAL A 449 16.69 -23.45 -18.07
N LYS A 450 17.99 -23.47 -18.07
CA LYS A 450 18.81 -22.45 -18.71
C LYS A 450 18.76 -22.67 -20.22
N PHE A 451 17.95 -21.86 -20.92
CA PHE A 451 17.77 -21.97 -22.36
C PHE A 451 19.01 -21.50 -23.12
N ALA A 452 19.62 -20.39 -22.67
CA ALA A 452 20.85 -19.84 -23.24
C ALA A 452 21.64 -19.02 -22.21
N GLY A 453 22.92 -18.82 -22.47
CA GLY A 453 23.75 -17.92 -21.66
C GLY A 453 24.63 -18.63 -20.61
N ALA A 454 25.10 -17.86 -19.65
CA ALA A 454 26.02 -18.31 -18.60
C ALA A 454 25.27 -18.72 -17.33
N ASP A 455 25.93 -19.56 -16.50
CA ASP A 455 25.40 -19.94 -15.18
C ASP A 455 25.31 -18.71 -14.26
N ARG A 456 24.22 -18.63 -13.51
CA ARG A 456 23.92 -17.56 -12.57
C ARG A 456 23.51 -18.11 -11.22
N TYR A 457 23.59 -17.26 -10.21
CA TYR A 457 22.94 -17.49 -8.95
C TYR A 457 21.44 -17.25 -9.11
N LEU A 458 20.62 -18.19 -8.63
CA LEU A 458 19.17 -18.22 -8.84
C LEU A 458 18.42 -18.03 -7.53
N GLN A 459 17.20 -17.48 -7.59
CA GLN A 459 16.19 -17.59 -6.54
C GLN A 459 14.88 -18.09 -7.15
N LEU A 460 14.35 -19.17 -6.63
CA LEU A 460 13.04 -19.73 -6.96
C LEU A 460 12.16 -19.63 -5.72
N THR A 461 10.98 -18.99 -5.84
CA THR A 461 10.06 -18.81 -4.71
C THR A 461 8.66 -19.27 -5.07
N VAL A 462 8.08 -20.14 -4.24
CA VAL A 462 6.65 -20.50 -4.24
C VAL A 462 5.99 -19.75 -3.10
N PHE A 463 5.22 -18.71 -3.42
CA PHE A 463 4.59 -17.88 -2.39
C PHE A 463 3.62 -18.68 -1.54
N ARG A 464 3.81 -18.63 -0.22
CA ARG A 464 3.01 -19.35 0.80
C ARG A 464 2.87 -20.85 0.56
N GLY A 465 3.83 -21.44 -0.18
CA GLY A 465 3.99 -22.88 -0.36
C GLY A 465 5.30 -23.36 0.23
N ARG A 466 5.62 -24.64 -0.02
CA ARG A 466 6.89 -25.26 0.40
C ARG A 466 7.53 -25.99 -0.75
N MET A 467 8.85 -26.07 -0.72
CA MET A 467 9.64 -26.84 -1.67
C MET A 467 10.28 -28.06 -1.00
N GLY A 468 10.41 -29.15 -1.75
CA GLY A 468 11.11 -30.34 -1.27
C GLY A 468 12.60 -30.10 -1.08
N PHE A 469 13.22 -29.34 -2.00
CA PHE A 469 14.55 -28.77 -1.84
C PHE A 469 14.37 -27.28 -1.54
N SER A 470 14.72 -26.83 -0.36
CA SER A 470 14.55 -25.45 0.09
C SER A 470 15.81 -24.91 0.75
N THR A 471 16.01 -23.59 0.66
CA THR A 471 17.11 -22.85 1.28
C THR A 471 16.55 -21.59 1.96
N PRO A 472 17.30 -20.98 2.89
CA PRO A 472 16.92 -19.68 3.45
C PRO A 472 17.05 -18.56 2.43
N GLY A 473 16.46 -17.35 2.73
CA GLY A 473 16.61 -16.15 1.92
C GLY A 473 15.37 -15.78 1.12
N VAL A 474 14.18 -16.13 1.60
CA VAL A 474 12.92 -15.80 0.92
C VAL A 474 12.62 -14.29 0.94
N LEU A 475 13.02 -13.57 1.99
CA LEU A 475 12.85 -12.11 2.12
C LEU A 475 13.56 -11.38 0.97
N ARG A 476 12.85 -10.45 0.30
CA ARG A 476 13.36 -9.77 -0.89
C ARG A 476 12.71 -8.41 -1.12
N GLY A 477 13.05 -7.76 -2.27
CA GLY A 477 12.50 -6.49 -2.68
C GLY A 477 12.86 -5.34 -1.74
N HIS A 478 11.94 -4.41 -1.57
CA HIS A 478 12.14 -3.20 -0.75
C HIS A 478 12.33 -3.51 0.75
N SER A 479 11.73 -4.57 1.29
CA SER A 479 12.02 -5.03 2.67
C SER A 479 13.48 -5.46 2.82
N GLY A 480 14.10 -5.90 1.72
CA GLY A 480 15.53 -6.18 1.59
C GLY A 480 16.43 -4.95 1.46
N ALA A 481 15.90 -3.75 1.25
CA ALA A 481 16.68 -2.51 1.10
C ALA A 481 17.60 -2.27 2.30
N VAL A 482 18.77 -1.65 2.05
CA VAL A 482 19.84 -1.58 3.07
C VAL A 482 19.39 -0.88 4.35
N ASN A 483 18.57 0.16 4.25
CA ASN A 483 18.10 0.94 5.39
C ASN A 483 16.68 0.60 5.87
N ALA A 484 15.93 -0.27 5.18
CA ALA A 484 14.67 -0.79 5.68
C ALA A 484 14.88 -1.66 6.92
N PHE A 485 13.94 -1.59 7.87
CA PHE A 485 13.79 -2.59 8.92
C PHE A 485 12.79 -3.63 8.41
N ALA A 486 13.25 -4.83 8.08
CA ALA A 486 12.36 -5.96 7.87
C ALA A 486 11.98 -6.54 9.22
N VAL A 487 10.67 -6.73 9.43
CA VAL A 487 10.10 -7.10 10.74
C VAL A 487 9.46 -8.48 10.66
N ALA A 488 9.98 -9.41 11.43
CA ALA A 488 9.45 -10.76 11.60
C ALA A 488 8.30 -10.78 12.63
N ALA A 489 7.50 -11.86 12.65
CA ALA A 489 6.32 -12.00 13.49
C ALA A 489 6.51 -12.91 14.69
N THR A 490 5.86 -12.56 15.83
CA THR A 490 5.69 -13.39 17.03
C THR A 490 4.31 -13.13 17.64
N PRO A 491 3.52 -14.17 18.02
CA PRO A 491 2.16 -13.91 18.48
C PRO A 491 2.14 -13.13 19.80
N ALA A 492 1.24 -12.14 19.89
CA ALA A 492 0.99 -11.40 21.12
C ALA A 492 0.10 -12.20 22.10
N ALA A 493 -1.00 -12.74 21.62
CA ALA A 493 -2.03 -13.35 22.46
C ALA A 493 -2.39 -14.78 22.04
N VAL A 494 -3.08 -14.93 20.91
CA VAL A 494 -3.64 -16.20 20.45
C VAL A 494 -2.75 -16.86 19.43
N ALA A 495 -2.84 -18.20 19.31
CA ALA A 495 -2.17 -18.91 18.20
C ALA A 495 -2.92 -18.70 16.89
N LEU A 496 -2.20 -18.74 15.77
CA LEU A 496 -2.83 -18.82 14.45
C LEU A 496 -3.82 -20.01 14.44
N PRO A 497 -5.11 -19.81 14.07
CA PRO A 497 -6.16 -20.81 14.30
C PRO A 497 -6.18 -21.97 13.31
N PHE A 498 -5.25 -22.00 12.34
CA PHE A 498 -5.14 -23.07 11.33
C PHE A 498 -3.68 -23.48 11.14
N ASP A 499 -3.49 -24.73 10.70
CA ASP A 499 -2.17 -25.23 10.33
C ASP A 499 -1.77 -24.64 8.97
N LEU A 500 -0.50 -24.27 8.79
CA LEU A 500 0.03 -23.83 7.48
C LEU A 500 -0.05 -24.99 6.47
N GLU A 501 0.26 -26.21 6.93
CA GLU A 501 0.01 -27.44 6.20
C GLU A 501 -0.47 -28.54 7.16
N THR A 502 -1.25 -29.46 6.64
CA THR A 502 -1.78 -30.59 7.43
C THR A 502 -0.65 -31.41 8.04
N GLY A 503 -0.65 -31.52 9.37
CA GLY A 503 0.33 -32.28 10.14
C GLY A 503 1.48 -31.48 10.70
N ASP A 504 1.45 -30.17 10.54
CA ASP A 504 2.40 -29.26 11.17
C ASP A 504 2.31 -29.30 12.70
N PRO A 505 3.41 -28.96 13.40
CA PRO A 505 3.36 -28.68 14.83
C PRO A 505 2.38 -27.55 15.14
N ALA A 506 1.81 -27.58 16.36
CA ALA A 506 0.91 -26.52 16.82
C ALA A 506 1.59 -25.13 16.73
N ASN A 507 0.82 -24.15 16.26
CA ASN A 507 1.29 -22.76 16.18
C ASN A 507 1.60 -22.19 17.57
N PRO A 508 2.56 -21.26 17.68
CA PRO A 508 2.93 -20.63 18.94
C PRO A 508 1.80 -19.79 19.51
N VAL A 509 1.78 -19.65 20.84
CA VAL A 509 0.83 -18.80 21.59
C VAL A 509 1.59 -17.65 22.22
N GLY A 510 1.04 -16.46 22.19
CA GLY A 510 1.63 -15.26 22.75
C GLY A 510 1.61 -15.18 24.28
N PRO A 511 2.42 -14.31 24.88
CA PRO A 511 2.54 -14.19 26.33
C PRO A 511 1.42 -13.39 27.01
N TYR A 512 0.54 -12.74 26.27
CA TYR A 512 -0.50 -11.86 26.87
C TYR A 512 -1.27 -12.54 28.02
N PRO A 513 -1.50 -11.87 29.16
CA PRO A 513 -1.28 -10.44 29.47
C PRO A 513 0.14 -10.08 29.94
N ASN A 514 1.10 -11.00 29.83
CA ASN A 514 2.49 -10.75 30.17
C ASN A 514 3.23 -10.14 28.98
N VAL A 515 4.44 -9.67 29.24
CA VAL A 515 5.33 -9.13 28.22
C VAL A 515 6.14 -10.21 27.51
N HIS A 516 6.60 -9.94 26.29
CA HIS A 516 7.54 -10.81 25.59
C HIS A 516 8.82 -11.03 26.38
N THR A 517 9.36 -12.23 26.26
CA THR A 517 10.61 -12.69 26.91
C THR A 517 11.48 -13.41 25.90
N ARG A 518 12.67 -13.81 26.29
CA ARG A 518 13.56 -14.65 25.45
C ARG A 518 13.00 -16.06 25.15
N GLN A 519 11.88 -16.45 25.77
CA GLN A 519 11.17 -17.71 25.52
C GLN A 519 9.98 -17.55 24.57
N SER A 520 9.67 -16.33 24.11
CA SER A 520 8.66 -16.13 23.08
C SER A 520 9.08 -16.86 21.80
N LEU A 521 8.11 -17.44 21.11
CA LEU A 521 8.35 -18.21 19.89
C LEU A 521 7.89 -17.38 18.68
N PRO A 522 8.68 -17.30 17.61
CA PRO A 522 8.25 -16.62 16.39
C PRO A 522 7.17 -17.41 15.66
N GLU A 523 6.42 -16.73 14.80
CA GLU A 523 5.49 -17.37 13.90
C GLU A 523 6.19 -18.24 12.87
N ARG A 524 5.59 -19.39 12.55
CA ARG A 524 6.17 -20.38 11.63
C ARG A 524 6.11 -19.95 10.17
N PHE A 525 5.23 -19.00 9.84
CA PHE A 525 5.12 -18.44 8.49
C PHE A 525 6.12 -17.31 8.23
N THR A 526 6.75 -16.73 9.25
CA THR A 526 7.63 -15.58 9.05
C THR A 526 8.77 -15.89 8.08
N SER A 527 8.97 -14.99 7.12
CA SER A 527 9.99 -15.14 6.08
C SER A 527 11.39 -14.93 6.63
N ASP A 528 12.33 -15.75 6.15
CA ASP A 528 13.72 -15.68 6.56
C ASP A 528 14.61 -14.92 5.54
N GLY A 529 15.77 -14.49 6.06
CA GLY A 529 16.91 -14.00 5.30
C GLY A 529 18.06 -15.02 5.31
N PRO A 530 19.28 -14.55 5.10
CA PRO A 530 19.69 -13.18 4.76
C PRO A 530 19.41 -12.84 3.30
N ARG A 531 19.46 -11.55 2.89
CA ARG A 531 19.32 -11.19 1.48
C ARG A 531 20.68 -10.96 0.83
N ARG A 532 20.98 -11.72 -0.23
CA ARG A 532 22.16 -11.51 -1.09
C ARG A 532 21.78 -10.59 -2.25
N VAL A 533 22.55 -9.55 -2.48
CA VAL A 533 22.36 -8.56 -3.54
C VAL A 533 23.62 -8.49 -4.38
N PHE A 534 23.49 -8.56 -5.71
CA PHE A 534 24.62 -8.58 -6.63
C PHE A 534 24.92 -7.22 -7.27
N TYR A 535 23.90 -6.37 -7.38
CA TYR A 535 24.01 -5.10 -8.09
C TYR A 535 23.57 -3.92 -7.22
N ALA A 536 24.26 -2.80 -7.41
CA ALA A 536 23.76 -1.51 -6.97
C ALA A 536 22.51 -1.10 -7.79
N ALA A 537 21.77 -0.09 -7.35
CA ALA A 537 20.55 0.35 -8.03
C ALA A 537 20.77 0.74 -9.51
N ASP A 538 21.95 1.22 -9.87
CA ASP A 538 22.34 1.59 -11.23
C ASP A 538 22.84 0.42 -12.11
N GLY A 539 22.69 -0.82 -11.63
CA GLY A 539 23.15 -2.02 -12.34
C GLY A 539 24.65 -2.29 -12.20
N THR A 540 25.40 -1.49 -11.42
CA THR A 540 26.84 -1.75 -11.17
C THR A 540 27.00 -2.97 -10.27
N PRO A 541 27.75 -4.01 -10.69
CA PRO A 541 27.94 -5.20 -9.87
C PRO A 541 28.84 -4.93 -8.66
N TYR A 542 28.42 -5.39 -7.46
CA TYR A 542 29.23 -5.30 -6.24
C TYR A 542 30.51 -6.13 -6.31
N THR A 543 30.47 -7.26 -7.02
CA THR A 543 31.62 -8.17 -7.23
C THR A 543 31.78 -8.50 -8.72
N PRO A 544 32.36 -7.59 -9.52
CA PRO A 544 32.49 -7.78 -10.97
C PRO A 544 33.08 -9.13 -11.35
N GLY A 545 32.38 -9.86 -12.23
CA GLY A 545 32.78 -11.20 -12.68
C GLY A 545 32.48 -12.34 -11.71
N ASN A 546 31.90 -12.07 -10.55
CA ASN A 546 31.48 -13.11 -9.60
C ASN A 546 29.99 -12.95 -9.23
N LEU A 547 29.14 -13.66 -9.98
CA LEU A 547 27.69 -13.70 -9.81
C LEU A 547 27.23 -15.09 -9.30
N SER A 548 27.99 -15.66 -8.38
CA SER A 548 27.75 -16.94 -7.73
C SER A 548 27.49 -16.77 -6.24
N SER A 549 27.26 -17.87 -5.53
CA SER A 549 27.06 -17.93 -4.07
C SER A 549 28.19 -17.29 -3.24
N THR A 550 29.36 -17.06 -3.84
CA THR A 550 30.50 -16.40 -3.20
C THR A 550 30.62 -14.91 -3.54
N GLY A 551 29.76 -14.40 -4.43
CA GLY A 551 29.72 -13.00 -4.85
C GLY A 551 28.63 -12.18 -4.17
N GLY A 552 28.53 -10.91 -4.60
CA GLY A 552 27.56 -9.98 -4.08
C GLY A 552 27.83 -9.51 -2.65
N VAL A 553 26.82 -8.84 -2.06
CA VAL A 553 26.82 -8.38 -0.67
C VAL A 553 25.65 -9.02 0.05
N VAL A 554 25.89 -9.51 1.27
CA VAL A 554 24.86 -10.13 2.10
C VAL A 554 24.36 -9.12 3.13
N ARG A 555 23.05 -8.85 3.11
CA ARG A 555 22.35 -7.99 4.06
C ARG A 555 21.71 -8.87 5.14
N ALA A 556 21.99 -8.57 6.40
CA ALA A 556 21.37 -9.25 7.53
C ALA A 556 19.90 -8.83 7.63
N LYS A 557 19.00 -9.75 7.31
CA LYS A 557 17.53 -9.60 7.27
C LYS A 557 16.87 -10.88 7.84
N PRO A 558 15.69 -10.74 8.53
CA PRO A 558 15.13 -9.51 9.08
C PRO A 558 16.03 -8.91 10.16
N GLN A 559 15.76 -7.69 10.63
CA GLN A 559 16.53 -7.09 11.71
C GLN A 559 15.96 -7.38 13.08
N ILE A 560 14.63 -7.37 13.21
CA ILE A 560 13.89 -7.41 14.47
C ILE A 560 12.58 -8.21 14.30
N THR A 561 12.00 -8.56 15.45
CA THR A 561 10.70 -9.24 15.52
C THR A 561 9.72 -8.40 16.34
N ALA A 562 8.45 -8.35 15.93
CA ALA A 562 7.39 -7.69 16.66
C ALA A 562 6.10 -8.53 16.69
N ALA A 563 5.09 -8.03 17.40
CA ALA A 563 3.87 -8.77 17.69
C ALA A 563 2.92 -8.87 16.49
N ASP A 564 2.24 -10.00 16.38
CA ASP A 564 1.05 -10.22 15.56
C ASP A 564 -0.04 -10.96 16.37
N GLY A 565 -1.11 -11.43 15.73
CA GLY A 565 -2.19 -12.12 16.41
C GLY A 565 -2.89 -11.24 17.43
N VAL A 566 -3.19 -10.01 17.06
CA VAL A 566 -3.71 -8.92 17.90
C VAL A 566 -5.13 -8.51 17.50
N ALA A 567 -5.84 -7.90 18.43
CA ALA A 567 -7.17 -7.35 18.19
C ALA A 567 -7.10 -5.98 17.50
N THR A 568 -8.03 -5.74 16.57
CA THR A 568 -8.38 -4.43 16.00
C THR A 568 -9.89 -4.27 15.96
N SER A 569 -10.40 -3.08 15.73
CA SER A 569 -11.84 -2.86 15.54
C SER A 569 -12.31 -3.24 14.12
N VAL A 570 -11.38 -3.44 13.21
CA VAL A 570 -11.61 -3.65 11.78
C VAL A 570 -12.08 -5.08 11.50
N SER A 571 -13.18 -5.21 10.75
CA SER A 571 -13.72 -6.52 10.39
C SER A 571 -12.76 -7.30 9.50
N GLY A 572 -12.54 -8.59 9.83
CA GLY A 572 -11.56 -9.45 9.13
C GLY A 572 -10.14 -9.36 9.69
N PHE A 573 -9.86 -8.40 10.58
CA PHE A 573 -8.55 -8.18 11.20
C PHE A 573 -8.62 -8.30 12.73
N ASN A 574 -9.48 -9.18 13.25
CA ASN A 574 -9.58 -9.46 14.67
C ASN A 574 -9.80 -10.97 14.92
N PRO A 575 -8.72 -11.72 15.24
CA PRO A 575 -7.33 -11.27 15.39
C PRO A 575 -6.63 -11.00 14.06
N PHE A 576 -5.71 -10.02 14.03
CA PHE A 576 -4.87 -9.67 12.88
C PHE A 576 -3.54 -10.42 12.97
N PHE A 577 -3.37 -11.41 12.09
CA PHE A 577 -2.14 -12.21 11.97
C PHE A 577 -1.30 -11.80 10.78
N GLY A 578 0.00 -12.04 10.90
CA GLY A 578 0.95 -11.82 9.82
C GLY A 578 2.03 -10.80 10.15
N THR A 579 3.06 -10.77 9.34
CA THR A 579 4.09 -9.73 9.42
C THR A 579 3.53 -8.33 9.13
N SER A 580 2.34 -8.23 8.50
CA SER A 580 1.54 -7.01 8.36
C SER A 580 1.19 -6.37 9.71
N ALA A 581 0.82 -7.17 10.71
CA ALA A 581 0.57 -6.65 12.05
C ALA A 581 1.87 -6.31 12.79
N SER A 582 2.95 -7.03 12.50
CA SER A 582 4.24 -6.86 13.20
C SER A 582 4.95 -5.56 12.82
N ALA A 583 4.94 -5.20 11.54
CA ALA A 583 5.61 -4.00 11.06
C ALA A 583 5.09 -2.70 11.73
N PRO A 584 3.76 -2.44 11.84
CA PRO A 584 3.24 -1.25 12.51
C PRO A 584 3.56 -1.20 14.01
N HIS A 585 3.63 -2.36 14.72
CA HIS A 585 4.11 -2.38 16.10
C HIS A 585 5.55 -1.88 16.21
N ALA A 586 6.42 -2.34 15.32
CA ALA A 586 7.83 -1.92 15.31
C ALA A 586 7.98 -0.42 14.99
N ALA A 587 7.22 0.08 14.02
CA ALA A 587 7.18 1.49 13.66
C ALA A 587 6.72 2.37 14.83
N ALA A 588 5.64 1.96 15.51
CA ALA A 588 5.11 2.66 16.69
C ALA A 588 6.10 2.68 17.86
N ILE A 589 6.79 1.57 18.13
CA ILE A 589 7.83 1.52 19.19
C ILE A 589 9.00 2.45 18.86
N ALA A 590 9.42 2.53 17.59
CA ALA A 590 10.41 3.49 17.14
C ALA A 590 9.92 4.93 17.29
N ALA A 591 8.64 5.19 17.00
CA ALA A 591 8.02 6.52 17.20
C ALA A 591 8.04 6.98 18.67
N LEU A 592 7.81 6.07 19.63
CA LEU A 592 7.99 6.39 21.05
C LEU A 592 9.43 6.84 21.38
N ALA A 593 10.42 6.14 20.84
CA ALA A 593 11.82 6.51 21.07
C ALA A 593 12.16 7.86 20.43
N LEU A 594 11.68 8.10 19.22
CA LEU A 594 11.90 9.33 18.48
C LEU A 594 11.20 10.54 19.15
N SER A 595 9.96 10.37 19.62
CA SER A 595 9.24 11.44 20.33
C SER A 595 9.93 11.85 21.63
N GLY A 596 10.59 10.90 22.31
CA GLY A 596 11.40 11.19 23.51
C GLY A 596 12.81 11.69 23.23
N ASN A 597 13.30 11.52 22.00
CA ASN A 597 14.65 11.88 21.54
C ASN A 597 14.60 12.43 20.10
N PRO A 598 13.97 13.58 19.85
CA PRO A 598 13.92 14.16 18.53
C PRO A 598 15.31 14.42 17.96
N GLY A 599 15.55 13.99 16.74
CA GLY A 599 16.83 14.14 16.06
C GLY A 599 17.78 12.94 16.19
N MET A 600 17.32 11.80 16.73
CA MET A 600 18.05 10.54 16.55
C MET A 600 18.23 10.26 15.06
N THR A 601 19.39 9.73 14.70
CA THR A 601 19.68 9.31 13.33
C THR A 601 19.17 7.89 13.06
N GLY A 602 19.02 7.51 11.76
CA GLY A 602 18.66 6.14 11.38
C GLY A 602 19.63 5.08 11.91
N GLU A 603 20.92 5.41 12.02
CA GLU A 603 21.93 4.52 12.61
C GLU A 603 21.72 4.37 14.13
N GLU A 604 21.44 5.45 14.84
CA GLU A 604 21.21 5.42 16.30
C GLU A 604 19.95 4.64 16.67
N ILE A 605 18.83 4.82 15.94
CA ILE A 605 17.61 4.05 16.19
C ILE A 605 17.80 2.57 15.84
N ARG A 606 18.52 2.27 14.76
CA ARG A 606 18.86 0.89 14.38
C ARG A 606 19.70 0.21 15.47
N ALA A 607 20.75 0.88 15.93
CA ALA A 607 21.60 0.37 17.00
C ALA A 607 20.80 0.18 18.31
N ALA A 608 19.93 1.11 18.65
CA ALA A 608 19.10 1.02 19.85
C ALA A 608 18.08 -0.14 19.77
N LEU A 609 17.33 -0.26 18.67
CA LEU A 609 16.36 -1.34 18.46
C LEU A 609 17.04 -2.71 18.51
N THR A 610 18.12 -2.91 17.74
CA THR A 610 18.80 -4.21 17.65
C THR A 610 19.51 -4.60 18.96
N SER A 611 20.14 -3.64 19.65
CA SER A 611 20.86 -3.94 20.90
C SER A 611 19.94 -4.15 22.10
N THR A 612 18.70 -3.65 22.07
CA THR A 612 17.72 -3.83 23.16
C THR A 612 16.71 -4.94 22.89
N ALA A 613 16.69 -5.50 21.69
CA ALA A 613 15.86 -6.64 21.35
C ALA A 613 16.16 -7.82 22.28
N LEU A 614 15.13 -8.61 22.58
CA LEU A 614 15.25 -9.85 23.34
C LEU A 614 15.55 -10.96 22.35
N ASP A 615 16.79 -11.36 22.31
CA ASP A 615 17.30 -12.45 21.49
C ASP A 615 16.49 -13.74 21.73
N LEU A 616 15.87 -14.26 20.67
CA LEU A 616 15.13 -15.51 20.68
C LEU A 616 16.04 -16.69 20.29
N ALA A 617 15.58 -17.90 20.43
CA ALA A 617 16.35 -19.07 20.01
C ALA A 617 16.31 -19.27 18.47
N PRO A 618 17.45 -19.58 17.83
CA PRO A 618 18.80 -19.80 18.36
C PRO A 618 19.50 -18.49 18.79
N ALA A 619 20.46 -18.57 19.70
CA ALA A 619 21.10 -17.40 20.29
C ALA A 619 21.97 -16.61 19.29
N GLY A 620 21.91 -15.28 19.38
CA GLY A 620 22.57 -14.32 18.51
C GLY A 620 21.65 -13.92 17.34
N TYR A 621 22.17 -13.11 16.41
CA TYR A 621 21.41 -12.84 15.20
C TYR A 621 21.11 -14.16 14.45
N ASP A 622 19.85 -14.41 14.14
CA ASP A 622 19.42 -15.50 13.28
C ASP A 622 18.57 -15.00 12.11
N GLN A 623 18.52 -15.78 11.04
CA GLN A 623 17.87 -15.39 9.78
C GLN A 623 16.34 -15.36 9.84
N ARG A 624 15.69 -15.86 10.90
CA ARG A 624 14.24 -15.88 11.08
C ARG A 624 13.74 -14.74 11.95
N THR A 625 14.44 -14.42 13.04
CA THR A 625 14.01 -13.44 14.05
C THR A 625 14.88 -12.19 14.12
N GLY A 626 15.98 -12.17 13.37
CA GLY A 626 16.95 -11.10 13.43
C GLY A 626 17.67 -11.03 14.77
N ASN A 627 17.61 -9.87 15.43
CA ASN A 627 18.16 -9.67 16.77
C ASN A 627 17.14 -10.04 17.87
N GLY A 628 15.93 -10.48 17.51
CA GLY A 628 14.87 -10.90 18.41
C GLY A 628 13.74 -9.90 18.59
N VAL A 629 12.87 -10.14 19.58
CA VAL A 629 11.65 -9.34 19.80
C VAL A 629 11.98 -8.03 20.51
N ILE A 630 11.47 -6.92 19.95
CA ILE A 630 11.70 -5.59 20.51
C ILE A 630 10.79 -5.32 21.73
N ARG A 631 11.23 -4.44 22.62
CA ARG A 631 10.53 -4.05 23.84
C ARG A 631 10.66 -2.54 24.04
N ALA A 632 9.53 -1.84 24.09
CA ALA A 632 9.49 -0.39 24.22
C ALA A 632 10.13 0.11 25.53
N ASP A 633 9.88 -0.58 26.66
CA ASP A 633 10.46 -0.18 27.95
C ASP A 633 11.98 -0.33 28.02
N LEU A 634 12.56 -1.29 27.29
CA LEU A 634 13.99 -1.49 27.17
C LEU A 634 14.61 -0.43 26.25
N LEU A 635 13.96 -0.17 25.10
CA LEU A 635 14.39 0.81 24.12
C LEU A 635 14.42 2.22 24.73
N LEU A 636 13.31 2.68 25.34
CA LEU A 636 13.22 4.02 25.91
C LEU A 636 14.18 4.24 27.07
N ARG A 637 14.41 3.18 27.87
CA ARG A 637 15.42 3.23 28.91
C ARG A 637 16.84 3.33 28.34
N ASN A 638 17.14 2.60 27.27
CA ASN A 638 18.45 2.62 26.62
C ASN A 638 18.74 3.98 25.98
N THR A 639 17.75 4.54 25.28
CA THR A 639 17.88 5.85 24.61
C THR A 639 17.79 7.04 25.56
N GLY A 640 17.36 6.81 26.81
CA GLY A 640 17.17 7.89 27.78
C GLY A 640 16.03 8.84 27.40
N ALA A 641 14.98 8.32 26.76
CA ALA A 641 13.84 9.08 26.29
C ALA A 641 13.20 9.96 27.39
N THR A 642 12.96 11.21 27.07
CA THR A 642 12.37 12.22 27.99
C THR A 642 11.22 12.96 27.30
N PRO A 643 10.20 13.41 28.08
CA PRO A 643 9.06 14.11 27.50
C PRO A 643 9.50 15.45 26.90
N GLN A 644 9.10 15.71 25.65
CA GLN A 644 9.45 16.92 24.91
C GLN A 644 8.31 17.93 24.88
N PRO A 645 8.59 19.24 24.98
CA PRO A 645 7.58 20.26 24.75
C PRO A 645 7.32 20.45 23.24
N LEU A 646 6.05 20.66 22.88
CA LEU A 646 5.64 21.08 21.53
C LEU A 646 4.58 22.17 21.67
N VAL A 647 4.94 23.42 21.39
CA VAL A 647 4.01 24.53 21.52
C VAL A 647 3.60 25.05 20.15
N ARG A 648 2.31 25.09 19.89
CA ARG A 648 1.72 25.66 18.67
C ARG A 648 0.80 26.85 19.02
N ALA A 649 0.63 27.79 18.10
CA ALA A 649 -0.40 28.79 18.22
C ALA A 649 -1.76 28.14 17.93
N GLY A 650 -2.72 28.33 18.81
CA GLY A 650 -4.12 27.91 18.58
C GLY A 650 -4.89 28.94 17.77
N GLU A 651 -6.19 28.67 17.54
CA GLU A 651 -7.10 29.60 16.85
C GLU A 651 -7.28 30.89 17.69
N PRO A 652 -7.08 32.07 17.10
CA PRO A 652 -7.23 33.32 17.81
C PRO A 652 -8.71 33.70 18.00
N THR A 653 -9.00 34.39 19.08
CA THR A 653 -10.27 35.11 19.23
C THR A 653 -10.07 36.59 18.88
N VAL A 654 -11.05 37.17 18.16
CA VAL A 654 -11.00 38.54 17.67
C VAL A 654 -12.09 39.35 18.37
N THR A 655 -11.73 40.52 18.89
CA THR A 655 -12.66 41.43 19.55
C THR A 655 -12.40 42.84 19.01
N PRO A 656 -13.27 43.44 18.20
CA PRO A 656 -13.16 44.80 17.74
C PRO A 656 -13.08 45.77 18.94
N THR A 657 -12.26 46.82 18.82
CA THR A 657 -12.03 47.80 19.87
C THR A 657 -12.33 49.23 19.42
N THR A 658 -12.49 49.46 18.16
CA THR A 658 -12.93 50.71 17.50
C THR A 658 -13.96 50.39 16.46
N GLY A 659 -14.72 51.39 16.02
CA GLY A 659 -15.74 51.23 14.96
C GLY A 659 -17.15 51.48 15.47
N ASP A 660 -18.12 50.81 14.89
CA ASP A 660 -19.56 50.99 15.17
C ASP A 660 -20.03 50.24 16.43
N GLY A 661 -19.22 49.36 16.99
CA GLY A 661 -19.49 48.66 18.25
C GLY A 661 -20.10 47.25 18.07
N ASP A 662 -20.07 46.72 16.88
CA ASP A 662 -20.46 45.33 16.62
C ASP A 662 -19.37 44.30 16.96
N ALA A 663 -19.56 43.03 16.62
CA ALA A 663 -18.63 41.93 16.92
C ALA A 663 -17.66 41.63 15.76
N HIS A 664 -17.68 42.40 14.67
CA HIS A 664 -16.93 42.11 13.44
C HIS A 664 -15.83 43.13 13.24
N LEU A 665 -14.67 42.68 12.77
CA LEU A 665 -13.57 43.59 12.42
C LEU A 665 -13.76 44.08 10.99
N GLU A 666 -13.78 45.40 10.80
CA GLU A 666 -14.07 46.01 9.51
C GLU A 666 -12.92 46.91 8.99
N PRO A 667 -12.93 47.30 7.69
CA PRO A 667 -11.93 48.21 7.15
C PRO A 667 -11.88 49.53 7.91
N GLY A 668 -10.66 49.92 8.33
CA GLY A 668 -10.44 51.12 9.15
C GLY A 668 -10.48 50.94 10.65
N GLU A 669 -10.80 49.74 11.13
CA GLU A 669 -10.94 49.44 12.55
C GLU A 669 -9.73 48.81 13.17
N GLN A 670 -9.78 48.66 14.51
CA GLN A 670 -8.84 47.93 15.36
C GLN A 670 -9.55 46.80 16.08
N ALA A 671 -8.88 45.68 16.23
CA ALA A 671 -9.32 44.60 17.09
C ALA A 671 -8.20 44.12 18.02
N THR A 672 -8.61 43.68 19.20
CA THR A 672 -7.79 42.80 20.04
C THR A 672 -7.87 41.36 19.49
N VAL A 673 -6.74 40.83 19.05
CA VAL A 673 -6.57 39.45 18.63
C VAL A 673 -5.88 38.69 19.74
N THR A 674 -6.63 37.88 20.46
CA THR A 674 -6.12 37.05 21.58
C THR A 674 -5.62 35.73 21.01
N VAL A 675 -4.30 35.53 21.02
CA VAL A 675 -3.65 34.33 20.46
C VAL A 675 -3.35 33.36 21.59
N PRO A 676 -3.88 32.12 21.58
CA PRO A 676 -3.46 31.06 22.50
C PRO A 676 -2.14 30.45 22.02
N ALA A 677 -1.25 30.13 22.96
CA ALA A 677 -0.13 29.22 22.77
C ALA A 677 -0.46 27.94 23.56
N VAL A 678 -0.60 26.83 22.83
CA VAL A 678 -0.98 25.52 23.38
C VAL A 678 0.24 24.63 23.41
N ASN A 679 0.56 24.05 24.55
CA ASN A 679 1.61 23.03 24.66
C ASN A 679 0.99 21.65 24.49
N GLU A 680 1.03 21.14 23.27
CA GLU A 680 0.54 19.81 22.87
C GLU A 680 1.57 18.71 23.23
N GLY A 681 2.78 19.12 23.63
CA GLY A 681 3.88 18.24 23.96
C GLY A 681 3.75 17.56 25.33
N ASP A 682 4.48 16.47 25.48
CA ASP A 682 4.56 15.67 26.71
C ASP A 682 5.36 16.39 27.84
N GLY A 683 6.23 17.31 27.48
CA GLY A 683 7.09 18.05 28.38
C GLY A 683 6.64 19.49 28.68
N THR A 684 7.08 20.05 29.81
CA THR A 684 6.82 21.45 30.14
C THR A 684 7.64 22.39 29.26
N ALA A 685 6.99 23.27 28.52
CA ALA A 685 7.63 24.30 27.70
C ALA A 685 8.07 25.49 28.56
N THR A 686 9.31 25.93 28.43
CA THR A 686 9.85 27.13 29.11
C THR A 686 10.31 28.17 28.10
N GLY A 687 10.29 29.43 28.48
CA GLY A 687 10.74 30.54 27.63
C GLY A 687 9.84 30.75 26.40
N VAL A 688 8.55 30.38 26.49
CA VAL A 688 7.63 30.47 25.38
C VAL A 688 7.40 31.91 24.95
N SER A 689 7.61 32.21 23.67
CA SER A 689 7.36 33.52 23.06
C SER A 689 6.70 33.34 21.69
N VAL A 690 5.71 34.17 21.39
CA VAL A 690 5.01 34.17 20.09
C VAL A 690 5.24 35.47 19.37
N VAL A 691 5.70 35.38 18.13
CA VAL A 691 5.74 36.49 17.16
C VAL A 691 4.55 36.37 16.25
N VAL A 692 3.77 37.43 16.12
CA VAL A 692 2.67 37.55 15.18
C VAL A 692 3.03 38.58 14.11
N SER A 693 2.96 38.21 12.86
CA SER A 693 3.30 39.07 11.74
C SER A 693 2.31 38.86 10.57
N THR A 694 2.25 39.81 9.66
CA THR A 694 1.50 39.74 8.44
C THR A 694 2.27 40.39 7.30
N SER A 695 2.06 39.89 6.07
CA SER A 695 2.47 40.54 4.82
C SER A 695 1.30 41.25 4.11
N ASP A 696 0.08 41.22 4.67
CA ASP A 696 -1.08 41.84 4.08
C ASP A 696 -0.94 43.35 4.07
N PRO A 697 -1.00 44.02 2.87
CA PRO A 697 -0.96 45.45 2.78
C PRO A 697 -2.13 46.08 3.55
N GLY A 698 -1.87 47.18 4.24
CA GLY A 698 -2.89 47.88 5.02
C GLY A 698 -3.20 47.25 6.38
N VAL A 699 -2.44 46.23 6.82
CA VAL A 699 -2.60 45.60 8.13
C VAL A 699 -1.38 45.87 9.01
N THR A 700 -1.60 46.29 10.28
CA THR A 700 -0.54 46.41 11.28
C THR A 700 -0.85 45.55 12.50
N VAL A 701 0.20 44.92 13.06
CA VAL A 701 0.12 44.13 14.31
C VAL A 701 1.02 44.74 15.38
N THR A 702 0.47 44.99 16.57
CA THR A 702 1.18 45.60 17.69
C THR A 702 0.77 44.97 19.02
N PRO A 703 1.74 44.65 19.92
CA PRO A 703 3.15 44.46 19.61
C PRO A 703 3.35 43.20 18.76
N ARG A 704 4.44 43.09 18.03
CA ARG A 704 4.74 41.92 17.21
C ARG A 704 5.14 40.66 17.99
N SER A 705 5.55 40.82 19.24
CA SER A 705 6.01 39.70 20.07
C SER A 705 5.50 39.82 21.52
N ARG A 706 5.12 38.67 22.07
CA ARG A 706 4.71 38.53 23.48
C ARG A 706 5.36 37.30 24.10
N SER A 707 5.75 37.44 25.38
CA SER A 707 6.19 36.30 26.19
C SER A 707 4.99 35.64 26.85
N TYR A 708 4.98 34.31 26.83
CA TYR A 708 3.98 33.44 27.48
C TYR A 708 4.57 32.74 28.70
N GLY A 709 5.92 32.79 28.85
CA GLY A 709 6.64 32.20 29.97
C GLY A 709 6.67 30.68 29.92
N THR A 710 6.32 30.04 31.04
CA THR A 710 6.27 28.57 31.12
C THR A 710 4.85 28.07 30.90
N ILE A 711 4.69 27.02 30.04
CA ILE A 711 3.40 26.34 29.77
C ILE A 711 3.59 24.85 30.07
N ALA A 712 2.80 24.31 31.01
CA ALA A 712 2.85 22.87 31.33
C ALA A 712 2.35 22.03 30.14
N ALA A 713 2.71 20.75 30.12
CA ALA A 713 2.17 19.78 29.16
C ALA A 713 0.63 19.79 29.16
N GLY A 714 0.00 19.79 28.00
CA GLY A 714 -1.44 19.83 27.79
C GLY A 714 -2.12 21.16 28.18
N ALA A 715 -1.35 22.20 28.57
CA ALA A 715 -1.88 23.50 28.99
C ALA A 715 -1.75 24.57 27.90
N SER A 716 -2.53 25.66 28.06
CA SER A 716 -2.44 26.81 27.16
C SER A 716 -2.32 28.12 27.95
N LYS A 717 -1.81 29.15 27.29
CA LYS A 717 -1.82 30.54 27.76
C LYS A 717 -2.17 31.46 26.58
N THR A 718 -2.83 32.59 26.88
CA THR A 718 -3.24 33.57 25.88
C THR A 718 -2.51 34.88 26.06
N ARG A 719 -2.35 35.64 24.97
CA ARG A 719 -1.86 37.01 24.95
C ARG A 719 -2.54 37.81 23.87
N ASP A 720 -2.71 39.10 24.10
CA ASP A 720 -3.40 40.04 23.25
C ASP A 720 -2.43 40.76 22.31
N TYR A 721 -2.85 40.87 21.05
CA TYR A 721 -2.23 41.68 20.02
C TYR A 721 -3.26 42.66 19.50
N THR A 722 -2.90 43.85 19.10
CA THR A 722 -3.79 44.78 18.40
C THR A 722 -3.52 44.63 16.93
N VAL A 723 -4.56 44.31 16.15
CA VAL A 723 -4.58 44.32 14.68
C VAL A 723 -5.33 45.59 14.26
N THR A 724 -4.77 46.38 13.35
CA THR A 724 -5.39 47.58 12.78
C THR A 724 -5.46 47.41 11.28
N LEU A 725 -6.63 47.65 10.69
CA LEU A 725 -6.90 47.67 9.28
C LEU A 725 -6.87 49.08 8.69
N ALA A 726 -6.33 49.24 7.50
CA ALA A 726 -6.49 50.48 6.71
C ALA A 726 -7.94 50.61 6.26
N ALA A 727 -8.41 51.87 6.05
CA ALA A 727 -9.80 52.14 5.64
C ALA A 727 -10.15 51.60 4.24
N ASP A 728 -9.15 51.32 3.44
CA ASP A 728 -9.29 50.78 2.08
C ASP A 728 -8.99 49.25 2.03
N TYR A 729 -8.92 48.58 3.18
CA TYR A 729 -8.74 47.13 3.21
C TYR A 729 -9.98 46.46 2.58
N PRO A 730 -9.79 45.43 1.73
CA PRO A 730 -10.93 44.79 1.05
C PRO A 730 -11.86 44.09 2.03
N LEU A 731 -13.13 44.43 2.02
CA LEU A 731 -14.17 43.78 2.82
C LEU A 731 -14.27 42.29 2.44
N GLY A 732 -14.38 41.41 3.42
CA GLY A 732 -14.41 39.96 3.26
C GLY A 732 -13.06 39.29 3.01
N ARG A 733 -12.01 40.07 2.73
CA ARG A 733 -10.65 39.50 2.62
C ARG A 733 -10.13 39.17 4.02
N PRO A 734 -9.88 37.88 4.34
CA PRO A 734 -9.37 37.55 5.65
C PRO A 734 -7.94 38.08 5.82
N VAL A 735 -7.61 38.58 7.00
CA VAL A 735 -6.25 38.95 7.36
C VAL A 735 -5.47 37.67 7.59
N THR A 736 -4.35 37.49 6.90
CA THR A 736 -3.44 36.37 7.09
C THR A 736 -2.37 36.71 8.11
N LEU A 737 -2.42 36.09 9.28
CA LEU A 737 -1.43 36.25 10.34
C LEU A 737 -0.49 35.04 10.34
N GLN A 738 0.80 35.30 10.29
CA GLN A 738 1.86 34.31 10.52
C GLN A 738 2.26 34.31 11.99
N THR A 739 2.09 33.19 12.65
CA THR A 739 2.54 33.00 14.03
C THR A 739 3.80 32.17 14.06
N ARG A 740 4.80 32.59 14.79
CA ARG A 740 6.02 31.83 15.05
C ARG A 740 6.21 31.72 16.56
N VAL A 741 6.13 30.50 17.07
CA VAL A 741 6.27 30.16 18.48
C VAL A 741 7.70 29.65 18.74
N THR A 742 8.39 30.23 19.70
CA THR A 742 9.71 29.78 20.15
C THR A 742 9.64 29.35 21.61
N PHE A 743 10.36 28.30 21.98
CA PHE A 743 10.46 27.74 23.32
C PHE A 743 11.78 26.99 23.49
N ALA A 744 12.15 26.64 24.73
CA ALA A 744 13.30 25.78 24.97
C ALA A 744 12.94 24.32 24.61
N GLY A 745 13.63 23.75 23.64
CA GLY A 745 13.44 22.39 23.17
C GLY A 745 13.80 22.23 21.69
N VAL A 746 14.04 20.99 21.24
CA VAL A 746 14.50 20.69 19.89
C VAL A 746 13.38 20.86 18.84
N LEU A 747 12.11 20.75 19.26
CA LEU A 747 10.94 20.95 18.38
C LEU A 747 10.59 22.44 18.15
N SER A 748 11.38 23.36 18.71
CA SER A 748 11.23 24.82 18.48
C SER A 748 12.09 25.28 17.29
N PRO A 749 11.59 26.22 16.46
CA PRO A 749 10.30 26.92 16.52
C PRO A 749 9.20 26.17 15.78
N THR A 750 7.93 26.43 16.15
CA THR A 750 6.76 26.07 15.36
C THR A 750 6.18 27.28 14.63
N ASN A 751 5.63 27.07 13.46
CA ASN A 751 4.98 28.11 12.66
C ASN A 751 3.55 27.69 12.30
N ARG A 752 2.63 28.67 12.31
CA ARG A 752 1.25 28.44 11.89
C ARG A 752 0.73 29.69 11.19
N THR A 753 -0.07 29.49 10.15
CA THR A 753 -0.88 30.54 9.52
C THR A 753 -2.27 30.49 10.12
N VAL A 754 -2.79 31.66 10.55
CA VAL A 754 -4.16 31.83 11.02
C VAL A 754 -4.84 32.95 10.24
N HIS A 755 -6.16 32.82 10.05
CA HIS A 755 -6.94 33.77 9.29
C HIS A 755 -7.94 34.48 10.21
N VAL A 756 -7.98 35.81 10.11
CA VAL A 756 -8.92 36.65 10.86
C VAL A 756 -9.96 37.15 9.84
N PRO A 757 -11.24 36.83 9.99
CA PRO A 757 -12.30 37.31 9.08
C PRO A 757 -12.45 38.83 9.19
N VAL A 758 -12.83 39.47 8.09
CA VAL A 758 -13.08 40.92 7.98
C VAL A 758 -14.46 41.17 7.41
N GLY A 759 -15.25 41.92 8.12
CA GLY A 759 -16.67 42.24 7.79
C GLY A 759 -17.67 41.29 8.43
N GLN A 760 -18.91 41.70 8.46
CA GLN A 760 -20.01 40.94 8.95
C GLN A 760 -20.44 39.90 7.89
N PRO A 761 -20.61 38.61 8.22
CA PRO A 761 -21.20 37.65 7.30
C PRO A 761 -22.62 38.08 6.87
N SER A 762 -22.84 38.23 5.57
CA SER A 762 -24.17 38.61 5.06
C SER A 762 -25.16 37.47 5.29
N THR A 763 -26.37 37.86 5.69
CA THR A 763 -27.52 36.92 5.79
C THR A 763 -28.17 36.66 4.44
N THR A 764 -27.78 37.41 3.41
CA THR A 764 -28.32 37.26 2.05
C THR A 764 -27.51 36.23 1.29
N VAL A 765 -28.13 35.11 0.97
CA VAL A 765 -27.57 34.08 0.07
C VAL A 765 -27.94 34.43 -1.37
N ARG A 766 -26.96 34.36 -2.25
CA ARG A 766 -27.14 34.53 -3.69
C ARG A 766 -26.98 33.20 -4.39
N ASP A 767 -27.93 32.91 -5.31
CA ASP A 767 -27.95 31.66 -6.04
C ASP A 767 -27.41 31.85 -7.46
N PHE A 768 -26.51 30.94 -7.86
CA PHE A 768 -25.94 30.92 -9.20
C PHE A 768 -26.18 29.53 -9.79
N ALA A 769 -27.14 29.42 -10.69
CA ALA A 769 -27.60 28.15 -11.25
C ALA A 769 -26.97 27.85 -12.61
N TYR A 770 -26.65 26.60 -12.86
CA TYR A 770 -26.28 26.12 -14.19
C TYR A 770 -27.50 26.15 -15.10
N GLY A 771 -27.41 26.95 -16.16
CA GLY A 771 -28.49 27.12 -17.16
C GLY A 771 -28.19 26.52 -18.52
N GLY A 772 -27.15 25.68 -18.64
CA GLY A 772 -26.72 25.05 -19.89
C GLY A 772 -27.54 23.80 -20.26
N ALA A 773 -27.19 23.20 -21.40
CA ALA A 773 -27.73 21.90 -21.81
C ALA A 773 -27.14 20.79 -20.94
N PRO A 774 -27.82 19.63 -20.78
CA PRO A 774 -27.25 18.49 -20.10
C PRO A 774 -25.89 18.07 -20.69
N VAL A 775 -24.90 17.86 -19.85
CA VAL A 775 -23.53 17.46 -20.23
C VAL A 775 -23.39 15.95 -19.96
N PRO A 776 -23.24 15.13 -21.00
CA PRO A 776 -23.04 13.68 -20.83
C PRO A 776 -21.74 13.39 -20.04
N ILE A 777 -21.80 12.46 -19.11
CA ILE A 777 -20.65 11.92 -18.40
C ILE A 777 -20.16 10.72 -19.21
N PRO A 778 -18.90 10.73 -19.70
CA PRO A 778 -18.36 9.61 -20.44
C PRO A 778 -18.21 8.39 -19.52
N ASP A 779 -18.66 7.23 -20.01
CA ASP A 779 -18.57 5.94 -19.30
C ASP A 779 -17.11 5.52 -19.13
N ASN A 780 -16.72 5.15 -17.92
CA ASN A 780 -15.36 4.74 -17.55
C ASN A 780 -14.26 5.68 -18.09
N ASP A 781 -14.47 6.98 -18.00
CA ASP A 781 -13.48 7.97 -18.46
C ASP A 781 -13.08 8.92 -17.31
N PRO A 782 -11.85 8.82 -16.80
CA PRO A 782 -11.36 9.68 -15.73
C PRO A 782 -11.27 11.16 -16.14
N THR A 783 -11.29 11.48 -17.44
CA THR A 783 -11.32 12.87 -17.90
C THR A 783 -12.68 13.53 -17.68
N GLY A 784 -13.73 12.73 -17.48
CA GLY A 784 -15.05 13.16 -17.05
C GLY A 784 -15.73 14.24 -17.88
N ALA A 785 -16.73 14.86 -17.29
CA ALA A 785 -17.53 15.94 -17.86
C ALA A 785 -17.51 17.19 -16.97
N SER A 786 -17.58 18.38 -17.57
CA SER A 786 -17.56 19.65 -16.86
C SER A 786 -18.74 20.54 -17.22
N ALA A 787 -19.39 21.11 -16.22
CA ALA A 787 -20.41 22.14 -16.36
C ALA A 787 -20.00 23.38 -15.57
N THR A 788 -20.22 24.58 -16.13
CA THR A 788 -19.71 25.85 -15.57
C THR A 788 -20.81 26.82 -15.20
N VAL A 789 -20.57 27.57 -14.12
CA VAL A 789 -21.41 28.66 -13.63
C VAL A 789 -20.54 29.89 -13.38
N ASP A 790 -20.98 31.06 -13.82
CA ASP A 790 -20.32 32.33 -13.56
C ASP A 790 -20.92 33.03 -12.32
N VAL A 791 -20.05 33.29 -11.35
CA VAL A 791 -20.35 34.06 -10.13
C VAL A 791 -19.87 35.48 -10.30
N ALA A 792 -20.67 36.46 -9.92
CA ALA A 792 -20.28 37.86 -10.01
C ALA A 792 -20.85 38.72 -8.87
N GLY A 793 -20.05 39.67 -8.38
CA GLY A 793 -20.44 40.70 -7.42
C GLY A 793 -20.62 40.19 -5.99
N VAL A 794 -19.89 39.12 -5.61
CA VAL A 794 -19.84 38.60 -4.21
C VAL A 794 -18.55 39.04 -3.53
N GLY A 795 -17.44 39.02 -4.26
CA GLY A 795 -16.12 39.26 -3.69
C GLY A 795 -15.60 38.05 -2.89
N PHE A 796 -15.56 38.15 -1.57
CA PHE A 796 -15.22 37.02 -0.69
C PHE A 796 -16.47 36.36 -0.12
N ALA A 797 -16.47 35.05 0.02
CA ALA A 797 -17.61 34.31 0.54
C ALA A 797 -17.49 34.07 2.05
N SER A 798 -18.56 34.37 2.79
CA SER A 798 -18.73 34.00 4.19
C SER A 798 -19.32 32.58 4.33
N ALA A 799 -20.18 32.18 3.37
CA ALA A 799 -20.73 30.84 3.26
C ALA A 799 -20.77 30.38 1.79
N LEU A 800 -20.61 29.10 1.57
CA LEU A 800 -20.73 28.44 0.27
C LEU A 800 -21.33 27.05 0.49
N THR A 801 -22.42 26.78 -0.18
CA THR A 801 -22.96 25.42 -0.36
C THR A 801 -23.22 25.14 -1.83
N VAL A 802 -23.31 23.89 -2.19
CA VAL A 802 -23.51 23.41 -3.56
C VAL A 802 -24.71 22.50 -3.60
N SER A 803 -25.68 22.74 -4.49
CA SER A 803 -26.76 21.78 -4.69
C SER A 803 -26.65 21.11 -6.06
N ILE A 804 -26.88 19.80 -6.08
CA ILE A 804 -27.25 19.07 -7.29
C ILE A 804 -28.77 19.14 -7.36
N ASP A 805 -29.28 19.98 -8.27
CA ASP A 805 -30.66 20.38 -8.27
C ASP A 805 -31.63 19.31 -8.82
N GLY A 806 -32.80 19.70 -9.24
CA GLY A 806 -33.80 18.82 -9.85
C GLY A 806 -35.20 19.29 -9.54
N THR A 807 -36.13 19.05 -10.47
CA THR A 807 -37.54 19.45 -10.34
C THR A 807 -38.40 18.31 -9.78
N ALA A 808 -38.03 17.08 -10.00
CA ALA A 808 -38.69 15.90 -9.43
C ALA A 808 -37.68 14.75 -9.30
N CYS A 809 -37.52 14.26 -8.07
CA CYS A 809 -36.52 13.22 -7.74
C CYS A 809 -37.02 11.83 -8.11
N SER A 810 -36.19 11.03 -8.75
CA SER A 810 -36.50 9.70 -9.28
C SER A 810 -35.23 8.84 -9.33
N THR A 811 -35.37 7.55 -9.09
CA THR A 811 -34.34 6.54 -9.32
C THR A 811 -34.40 5.95 -10.73
N ALA A 812 -35.28 6.45 -11.61
CA ALA A 812 -35.39 5.90 -12.96
C ALA A 812 -34.15 6.21 -13.79
N THR A 813 -33.68 5.21 -14.54
CA THR A 813 -32.57 5.37 -15.52
C THR A 813 -32.94 6.41 -16.57
N GLY A 814 -32.01 7.35 -16.83
CA GLY A 814 -32.23 8.43 -17.81
C GLY A 814 -33.25 9.49 -17.36
N ALA A 815 -33.49 9.64 -16.05
CA ALA A 815 -34.39 10.65 -15.51
C ALA A 815 -33.98 12.05 -15.91
N THR A 816 -34.86 12.82 -16.59
CA THR A 816 -34.54 14.16 -17.07
C THR A 816 -34.87 15.25 -16.06
N THR A 817 -35.47 14.91 -14.93
CA THR A 817 -35.93 15.87 -13.88
C THR A 817 -34.97 15.94 -12.69
N VAL A 818 -33.92 15.13 -12.65
CA VAL A 818 -32.89 15.10 -11.62
C VAL A 818 -31.72 16.03 -11.98
N GLY A 819 -30.91 16.42 -11.01
CA GLY A 819 -29.79 17.33 -11.24
C GLY A 819 -28.55 16.62 -11.80
N LEU A 820 -28.35 15.40 -11.42
CA LEU A 820 -27.37 14.48 -11.99
C LEU A 820 -28.03 13.13 -12.16
N ASP A 821 -28.18 12.67 -13.39
CA ASP A 821 -28.63 11.31 -13.66
C ASP A 821 -27.42 10.41 -13.87
N HIS A 822 -27.41 9.27 -13.21
CA HIS A 822 -26.45 8.20 -13.41
C HIS A 822 -27.03 6.89 -12.89
N THR A 823 -26.74 5.80 -13.59
CA THR A 823 -27.28 4.49 -13.24
C THR A 823 -26.56 3.80 -12.09
N PHE A 824 -25.38 4.32 -11.70
CA PHE A 824 -24.62 3.81 -10.56
C PHE A 824 -23.77 4.97 -9.96
N VAL A 825 -24.30 5.66 -8.94
CA VAL A 825 -23.62 6.84 -8.36
C VAL A 825 -22.29 6.47 -7.69
N GLY A 826 -22.14 5.21 -7.25
CA GLY A 826 -20.91 4.69 -6.67
C GLY A 826 -19.71 4.67 -7.63
N ASP A 827 -19.91 4.88 -8.93
CA ASP A 827 -18.82 4.94 -9.91
C ASP A 827 -18.27 6.36 -10.10
N LEU A 828 -18.97 7.35 -9.53
CA LEU A 828 -18.69 8.75 -9.80
C LEU A 828 -17.73 9.38 -8.80
N ILE A 829 -16.87 10.27 -9.32
CA ILE A 829 -16.13 11.27 -8.55
C ILE A 829 -16.62 12.64 -8.98
N GLY A 830 -17.21 13.41 -8.04
CA GLY A 830 -17.69 14.78 -8.27
C GLY A 830 -16.79 15.80 -7.58
N THR A 831 -16.25 16.75 -8.33
CA THR A 831 -15.32 17.78 -7.86
C THR A 831 -15.81 19.16 -8.22
N LEU A 832 -15.82 20.10 -7.26
CA LEU A 832 -16.07 21.51 -7.50
C LEU A 832 -14.76 22.28 -7.60
N ARG A 833 -14.54 23.00 -8.70
CA ARG A 833 -13.35 23.82 -8.93
C ARG A 833 -13.71 25.31 -8.91
N ALA A 834 -12.97 26.09 -8.11
CA ALA A 834 -13.10 27.52 -7.98
C ALA A 834 -12.37 28.28 -9.12
N PRO A 835 -12.66 29.59 -9.32
CA PRO A 835 -12.03 30.44 -10.36
C PRO A 835 -10.51 30.54 -10.26
N ASP A 836 -9.94 30.39 -9.07
CA ASP A 836 -8.48 30.39 -8.81
C ASP A 836 -7.80 29.07 -9.10
N GLY A 837 -8.56 28.04 -9.50
CA GLY A 837 -8.08 26.72 -9.85
C GLY A 837 -8.06 25.70 -8.71
N ARG A 838 -8.31 26.10 -7.44
CA ARG A 838 -8.46 25.15 -6.32
C ARG A 838 -9.74 24.35 -6.51
N SER A 839 -9.72 23.11 -6.03
CA SER A 839 -10.85 22.20 -6.14
C SER A 839 -11.10 21.47 -4.82
N VAL A 840 -12.36 21.04 -4.64
CA VAL A 840 -12.81 20.24 -3.51
C VAL A 840 -13.64 19.08 -4.04
N THR A 841 -13.37 17.87 -3.57
CA THR A 841 -14.18 16.69 -3.87
C THR A 841 -15.49 16.75 -3.06
N LEU A 842 -16.62 16.70 -3.75
CA LEU A 842 -17.94 16.64 -3.13
C LEU A 842 -18.28 15.21 -2.73
N PHE A 843 -18.06 14.26 -3.63
CA PHE A 843 -18.28 12.83 -3.45
C PHE A 843 -17.30 12.03 -4.28
N SER A 844 -16.92 10.86 -3.79
CA SER A 844 -15.97 9.95 -4.44
C SER A 844 -16.42 8.53 -4.23
N ARG A 845 -16.79 7.84 -5.32
CA ARG A 845 -17.10 6.39 -5.38
C ARG A 845 -18.02 5.91 -4.25
N THR A 846 -19.05 6.69 -3.90
CA THR A 846 -19.96 6.43 -2.79
C THR A 846 -21.40 6.39 -3.28
N GLY A 847 -22.29 5.67 -2.56
CA GLY A 847 -23.68 5.52 -2.93
C GLY A 847 -23.98 4.18 -3.62
N GLY A 848 -22.95 3.37 -3.93
CA GLY A 848 -23.09 2.05 -4.53
C GLY A 848 -23.98 2.06 -5.77
N SER A 849 -24.81 1.02 -5.97
CA SER A 849 -25.73 0.89 -7.10
C SER A 849 -26.96 1.82 -7.03
N GLY A 850 -26.91 2.88 -6.23
CA GLY A 850 -27.98 3.88 -6.16
C GLY A 850 -27.97 4.79 -7.36
N ASN A 851 -29.15 5.12 -7.90
CA ASN A 851 -29.31 5.99 -9.07
C ASN A 851 -29.62 7.42 -8.67
N ASN A 852 -28.98 8.36 -9.33
CA ASN A 852 -29.30 9.77 -9.42
C ASN A 852 -29.12 10.60 -8.14
N LEU A 853 -28.56 11.83 -8.31
CA LEU A 853 -28.62 12.88 -7.29
C LEU A 853 -29.67 13.92 -7.70
N CYS A 854 -30.46 14.34 -6.71
CA CYS A 854 -31.58 15.25 -6.93
C CYS A 854 -31.90 16.02 -5.63
N GLN A 855 -31.89 17.34 -5.69
CA GLN A 855 -32.11 18.21 -4.52
C GLN A 855 -31.16 17.81 -3.36
N ALA A 856 -29.90 17.43 -3.71
CA ALA A 856 -28.83 17.09 -2.79
C ALA A 856 -27.97 18.32 -2.54
N VAL A 857 -27.86 18.75 -1.31
CA VAL A 857 -27.08 19.93 -0.90
C VAL A 857 -25.82 19.48 -0.18
N PHE A 858 -24.66 19.87 -0.70
CA PHE A 858 -23.38 19.69 -0.04
C PHE A 858 -23.06 20.92 0.83
N ASP A 859 -22.91 20.68 2.12
CA ASP A 859 -22.72 21.70 3.16
C ASP A 859 -21.74 21.19 4.22
N ASP A 860 -20.68 21.94 4.52
CA ASP A 860 -19.71 21.59 5.57
C ASP A 860 -20.36 21.40 6.94
N ALA A 861 -21.51 22.07 7.18
CA ALA A 861 -22.26 21.97 8.43
C ALA A 861 -23.23 20.77 8.47
N ALA A 862 -23.40 20.03 7.38
CA ALA A 862 -24.27 18.86 7.36
C ALA A 862 -23.76 17.79 8.32
N ALA A 863 -24.70 17.15 9.04
CA ALA A 863 -24.37 16.13 10.03
C ALA A 863 -23.95 14.78 9.37
N THR A 864 -24.43 14.51 8.15
CA THR A 864 -24.25 13.22 7.48
C THR A 864 -23.23 13.36 6.36
N PRO A 865 -22.05 12.70 6.44
CA PRO A 865 -21.10 12.66 5.36
C PRO A 865 -21.67 11.93 4.14
N PHE A 866 -21.40 12.42 2.91
CA PHE A 866 -21.78 11.69 1.70
C PHE A 866 -21.01 10.35 1.59
N ALA A 867 -19.84 10.27 2.17
CA ALA A 867 -19.08 9.03 2.30
C ALA A 867 -19.85 7.89 2.98
N SER A 868 -20.89 8.21 3.78
CA SER A 868 -21.78 7.22 4.42
C SER A 868 -23.03 6.89 3.58
N ALA A 869 -23.16 7.41 2.35
CA ALA A 869 -24.34 7.17 1.53
C ALA A 869 -24.42 5.72 1.05
N LEU A 870 -25.58 5.11 1.18
CA LEU A 870 -25.90 3.76 0.75
C LEU A 870 -26.79 3.78 -0.50
N SER A 871 -26.80 2.70 -1.30
CA SER A 871 -27.71 2.54 -2.45
C SER A 871 -29.18 2.77 -2.09
N SER A 872 -29.58 2.47 -0.85
CA SER A 872 -30.94 2.69 -0.34
C SER A 872 -31.31 4.16 -0.12
N ASN A 873 -30.33 5.07 -0.14
CA ASN A 873 -30.56 6.51 -0.05
C ASN A 873 -30.95 7.14 -1.40
N ALA A 874 -30.85 6.36 -2.50
CA ALA A 874 -31.21 6.85 -3.81
C ALA A 874 -32.74 7.10 -3.99
N PRO A 875 -33.14 8.13 -4.74
CA PRO A 875 -32.28 9.16 -5.30
C PRO A 875 -31.68 9.99 -4.16
N PHE A 876 -30.38 10.25 -4.23
CA PHE A 876 -29.70 10.96 -3.17
C PHE A 876 -30.23 12.38 -3.05
N THR A 877 -30.86 12.69 -1.91
CA THR A 877 -31.55 13.98 -1.62
C THR A 877 -31.13 14.51 -0.26
N GLY A 878 -31.44 15.79 0.03
CA GLY A 878 -31.23 16.41 1.33
C GLY A 878 -29.80 16.92 1.52
N SER A 879 -29.39 17.12 2.77
CA SER A 879 -28.12 17.77 3.09
C SER A 879 -27.05 16.76 3.45
N TRP A 880 -25.88 16.91 2.82
CA TRP A 880 -24.74 16.00 2.94
C TRP A 880 -23.46 16.79 3.21
N LYS A 881 -22.60 16.29 4.08
CA LYS A 881 -21.26 16.81 4.24
C LYS A 881 -20.39 16.31 3.08
N PRO A 882 -19.71 17.21 2.32
CA PRO A 882 -18.85 16.80 1.22
C PRO A 882 -17.61 16.04 1.72
N ALA A 883 -16.96 15.30 0.83
CA ALA A 883 -15.72 14.59 1.11
C ALA A 883 -14.57 15.54 1.50
N GLY A 884 -14.49 16.70 0.84
CA GLY A 884 -13.58 17.78 1.20
C GLY A 884 -14.31 19.05 1.61
N PRO A 885 -13.76 19.89 2.51
CA PRO A 885 -14.46 21.06 3.05
C PRO A 885 -14.58 22.17 2.00
N LEU A 886 -15.80 22.64 1.73
CA LEU A 886 -16.08 23.79 0.85
C LEU A 886 -15.45 25.10 1.37
N SER A 887 -15.25 25.19 2.67
CA SER A 887 -14.57 26.33 3.31
C SER A 887 -13.15 26.55 2.78
N ALA A 888 -12.47 25.53 2.25
CA ALA A 888 -11.17 25.66 1.60
C ALA A 888 -11.20 26.57 0.36
N LEU A 889 -12.36 26.71 -0.30
CA LEU A 889 -12.55 27.54 -1.50
C LEU A 889 -12.91 29.00 -1.22
N ARG A 890 -13.07 29.40 0.05
CA ARG A 890 -13.55 30.75 0.44
C ARG A 890 -12.43 31.76 0.75
N SER A 891 -11.17 31.33 0.81
CA SER A 891 -10.05 32.21 1.19
C SER A 891 -9.59 33.18 0.11
N THR A 892 -10.12 33.07 -1.10
CA THR A 892 -9.89 33.96 -2.24
C THR A 892 -11.23 34.52 -2.77
N PRO A 893 -11.22 35.59 -3.61
CA PRO A 893 -12.43 36.06 -4.25
C PRO A 893 -13.13 34.95 -5.03
N VAL A 894 -14.44 34.86 -4.84
CA VAL A 894 -15.28 33.80 -5.46
C VAL A 894 -15.87 34.22 -6.80
N ASP A 895 -15.72 35.47 -7.19
CA ASP A 895 -16.18 35.99 -8.50
C ASP A 895 -15.36 35.36 -9.63
N GLY A 896 -16.04 34.87 -10.66
CA GLY A 896 -15.45 34.17 -11.80
C GLY A 896 -16.18 32.87 -12.14
N THR A 897 -15.56 32.07 -13.02
CA THR A 897 -16.14 30.83 -13.51
C THR A 897 -15.83 29.68 -12.56
N TRP A 898 -16.87 29.04 -12.04
CA TRP A 898 -16.83 27.81 -11.26
C TRP A 898 -17.16 26.62 -12.14
N THR A 899 -16.56 25.48 -11.87
CA THR A 899 -16.74 24.24 -12.63
C THR A 899 -17.14 23.10 -11.71
N LEU A 900 -18.29 22.50 -11.99
CA LEU A 900 -18.60 21.15 -11.48
C LEU A 900 -18.04 20.14 -12.49
N HIS A 901 -17.12 19.32 -12.04
CA HIS A 901 -16.52 18.25 -12.81
C HIS A 901 -16.97 16.91 -12.24
N VAL A 902 -17.43 15.99 -13.10
CA VAL A 902 -17.86 14.64 -12.70
C VAL A 902 -17.21 13.63 -13.63
N ALA A 903 -16.46 12.68 -13.06
CA ALA A 903 -15.83 11.58 -13.76
C ALA A 903 -16.48 10.26 -13.35
N ASP A 904 -16.73 9.39 -14.33
CA ASP A 904 -17.14 8.00 -14.13
C ASP A 904 -15.89 7.10 -14.16
N ARG A 905 -15.75 6.23 -13.16
CA ARG A 905 -14.55 5.42 -12.94
C ARG A 905 -14.78 3.92 -13.16
N VAL A 906 -15.97 3.51 -13.60
CA VAL A 906 -16.32 2.09 -13.86
C VAL A 906 -17.23 2.01 -15.07
N GLY A 907 -17.03 0.99 -15.91
CA GLY A 907 -17.79 0.83 -17.15
C GLY A 907 -19.19 0.24 -16.96
N ALA A 908 -20.01 0.43 -17.99
CA ALA A 908 -21.36 -0.09 -18.17
C ALA A 908 -22.51 0.84 -17.68
N ASP A 909 -22.18 1.99 -17.10
CA ASP A 909 -23.15 2.94 -16.61
C ASP A 909 -23.04 4.29 -17.33
N THR A 910 -24.11 5.05 -17.41
CA THR A 910 -24.14 6.31 -18.15
C THR A 910 -24.97 7.36 -17.44
N GLY A 911 -24.63 8.63 -17.64
CA GLY A 911 -25.34 9.73 -17.03
C GLY A 911 -25.07 11.10 -17.63
N SER A 912 -25.56 12.13 -16.97
CA SER A 912 -25.34 13.51 -17.37
C SER A 912 -25.45 14.48 -16.19
N ILE A 913 -24.64 15.54 -16.20
CA ILE A 913 -24.82 16.72 -15.35
C ILE A 913 -25.94 17.56 -15.98
N ARG A 914 -27.05 17.80 -15.27
CA ARG A 914 -28.24 18.48 -15.79
C ARG A 914 -28.48 19.82 -15.12
N ALA A 915 -28.36 19.85 -13.78
CA ALA A 915 -28.62 21.07 -13.01
C ALA A 915 -27.88 21.03 -11.68
N PHE A 916 -27.18 22.11 -11.40
CA PHE A 916 -26.58 22.36 -10.10
C PHE A 916 -26.56 23.88 -9.83
N SER A 917 -26.45 24.25 -8.55
CA SER A 917 -26.36 25.64 -8.14
C SER A 917 -25.33 25.85 -7.05
N LEU A 918 -24.75 27.05 -7.07
CA LEU A 918 -23.91 27.54 -5.96
C LEU A 918 -24.75 28.54 -5.16
N HIS A 919 -24.76 28.36 -3.84
CA HIS A 919 -25.42 29.24 -2.89
C HIS A 919 -24.36 29.95 -2.07
N ILE A 920 -24.17 31.25 -2.30
CA ILE A 920 -23.06 32.01 -1.76
C ILE A 920 -23.54 33.20 -0.96
N ALA A 921 -23.15 33.31 0.31
CA ALA A 921 -23.25 34.54 1.06
C ALA A 921 -21.89 35.26 1.07
N GLY A 922 -21.91 36.57 0.92
CA GLY A 922 -20.72 37.41 1.00
C GLY A 922 -20.53 38.03 2.38
N TYR A 923 -19.81 39.14 2.42
CA TYR A 923 -19.63 39.96 3.59
C TYR A 923 -20.27 41.33 3.35
N GLU A 924 -20.75 41.99 4.42
CA GLU A 924 -21.25 43.34 4.43
C GLU A 924 -20.54 44.14 5.54
N ALA A 925 -20.46 45.47 5.33
CA ALA A 925 -20.06 46.39 6.39
C ALA A 925 -21.31 46.74 7.16
N ALA A 926 -21.25 46.73 8.49
CA ALA A 926 -22.36 47.09 9.33
C ALA A 926 -22.67 48.61 9.29
#